data_805449ef1810ee0e70adce9a781745dc
#
_entry.id   805449ef1810ee0e70adce9a781745dc
#
_cell.length_a   1.000
_cell.length_b   1.000
_cell.length_c   1.000
_cell.angle_alpha   90.00
_cell.angle_beta   90.00
_cell.angle_gamma   90.00
#
_symmetry.space_group_name_H-M   'P 1'
#
loop_
_entity.id
_entity.type
_entity.pdbx_description
1 polymer ?
#
loop_
_entity_poly.entity_id
_entity_poly.type
_entity_poly.pdbx_seq_one_letter_code
_entity_poly.pdbx_strand_id
1 'polypeptide(L)'
;MTTIAEHLRNSLDGRWRDVKNQMRERLADEIFRPHYTPNTVIARAKVAEQMSIMAAAGAADDGFRKEHGGTGDVGAAVTMIEMLAMSDLSLMVKAGVQWGLFGGAVENLGTERHHERYVKKIINLELRGCFAMTETGHGSDVQALETTATYDAASEEFVIHSETPNARKDYIGGAAETATIAAVFAQLITGQNGEQVNHGVHCFLVPIRDDEGNDLPGVTTSDCQYKGGLPGVDNGRIVFDHVRVPRTNLLNKYGDVAADGAYSSPIENPNRRFFTMIGTLIRGRITVGGSAGAAARVALDIATRYALQRRQFSAPDDDNEVLIMDYLVHQRRLFPLIAKSYALQFAQNELVSRCHDLQSSDAPDAEEQRELESRAAGLKAANTWHASTAIQEAREACGGAGYMADNRLIALRADTDVFTTFEGDNHVLTQLVAKELLTAYADDIKSMSPVEWVRFAANFAGERVLKRTAAETIMQTIVDARQDNEEEGSLFNRGTQVTMFEDREEYLIASVARRLQAKSKEMSAFEAFNSVQDHVLHAAKAHIDRVVLEAFVAGIESCANDEAGEVLGLVCDLYALTVIEEDKAWYVEHRFLSNERAKAVTRGINDRCRLLRPYAKTLVDGFGIPESLRHAEMLHPENLPQPDGPTE
;
A
#
# COMPACT_ATOMS: atom_id res chain seq x y z
N MET A 1 -27.37 -5.91 -22.28
CA MET A 1 -26.97 -6.99 -21.35
C MET A 1 -25.60 -6.62 -20.81
N THR A 2 -25.41 -6.70 -19.52
CA THR A 2 -24.12 -6.48 -18.85
C THR A 2 -23.15 -7.57 -19.29
N THR A 3 -21.92 -7.23 -19.65
CA THR A 3 -20.90 -8.17 -20.11
C THR A 3 -20.20 -8.85 -18.91
N ILE A 4 -19.53 -10.00 -19.14
CA ILE A 4 -18.70 -10.64 -18.10
C ILE A 4 -17.67 -9.64 -17.56
N ALA A 5 -17.01 -8.86 -18.43
CA ALA A 5 -16.04 -7.84 -18.03
C ALA A 5 -16.63 -6.79 -17.06
N GLU A 6 -17.87 -6.38 -17.28
CA GLU A 6 -18.56 -5.43 -16.40
C GLU A 6 -18.90 -6.08 -15.05
N HIS A 7 -19.26 -7.37 -15.03
CA HIS A 7 -19.47 -8.10 -13.76
C HIS A 7 -18.15 -8.24 -12.99
N LEU A 8 -17.04 -8.59 -13.66
CA LEU A 8 -15.71 -8.63 -13.05
C LEU A 8 -15.31 -7.27 -12.48
N ARG A 9 -15.53 -6.19 -13.24
CA ARG A 9 -15.26 -4.82 -12.79
C ARG A 9 -16.08 -4.46 -11.55
N ASN A 10 -17.37 -4.76 -11.54
CA ASN A 10 -18.25 -4.49 -10.41
C ASN A 10 -17.79 -5.22 -9.14
N SER A 11 -17.32 -6.47 -9.27
CA SER A 11 -16.75 -7.23 -8.15
C SER A 11 -15.45 -6.61 -7.65
N LEU A 12 -14.54 -6.18 -8.55
CA LEU A 12 -13.29 -5.51 -8.19
C LEU A 12 -13.48 -4.10 -7.65
N ASP A 13 -14.57 -3.43 -8.00
CA ASP A 13 -14.86 -2.08 -7.51
C ASP A 13 -15.33 -2.09 -6.05
N GLY A 14 -16.00 -3.14 -5.61
CA GLY A 14 -16.40 -3.33 -4.23
C GLY A 14 -17.36 -2.26 -3.70
N ARG A 15 -17.25 -1.93 -2.42
CA ARG A 15 -18.16 -1.02 -1.69
C ARG A 15 -18.19 0.40 -2.27
N TRP A 16 -17.05 0.93 -2.73
CA TRP A 16 -16.94 2.29 -3.30
C TRP A 16 -16.97 2.32 -4.83
N ARG A 17 -17.75 1.42 -5.44
CA ARG A 17 -17.92 1.36 -6.91
C ARG A 17 -18.34 2.70 -7.50
N ASP A 18 -19.24 3.43 -6.85
CA ASP A 18 -19.73 4.70 -7.37
C ASP A 18 -18.64 5.77 -7.37
N VAL A 19 -17.79 5.81 -6.33
CA VAL A 19 -16.61 6.68 -6.28
C VAL A 19 -15.63 6.32 -7.41
N LYS A 20 -15.37 5.03 -7.62
CA LYS A 20 -14.50 4.56 -8.72
C LYS A 20 -15.05 4.94 -10.09
N ASN A 21 -16.36 4.84 -10.30
CA ASN A 21 -16.99 5.25 -11.56
C ASN A 21 -16.90 6.77 -11.79
N GLN A 22 -17.21 7.59 -10.78
CA GLN A 22 -17.03 9.04 -10.84
C GLN A 22 -15.57 9.42 -11.16
N MET A 23 -14.61 8.73 -10.53
CA MET A 23 -13.20 8.97 -10.81
C MET A 23 -12.81 8.58 -12.24
N ARG A 24 -13.30 7.45 -12.77
CA ARG A 24 -13.06 7.08 -14.19
C ARG A 24 -13.58 8.13 -15.15
N GLU A 25 -14.77 8.69 -14.91
CA GLU A 25 -15.33 9.77 -15.71
C GLU A 25 -14.47 11.03 -15.64
N ARG A 26 -14.09 11.45 -14.44
CA ARG A 26 -13.24 12.64 -14.22
C ARG A 26 -11.86 12.49 -14.84
N LEU A 27 -11.21 11.35 -14.64
CA LEU A 27 -9.87 11.08 -15.17
C LEU A 27 -9.85 10.84 -16.69
N ALA A 28 -11.01 10.72 -17.33
CA ALA A 28 -11.10 10.67 -18.80
C ALA A 28 -10.83 12.02 -19.47
N ASP A 29 -10.86 13.13 -18.72
CA ASP A 29 -10.54 14.47 -19.23
C ASP A 29 -9.06 14.54 -19.67
N GLU A 30 -8.78 15.28 -20.75
CA GLU A 30 -7.47 15.42 -21.38
C GLU A 30 -6.37 15.88 -20.40
N ILE A 31 -6.70 16.74 -19.44
CA ILE A 31 -5.73 17.23 -18.44
C ILE A 31 -5.14 16.10 -17.60
N PHE A 32 -5.89 15.00 -17.39
CA PHE A 32 -5.44 13.83 -16.63
C PHE A 32 -4.79 12.76 -17.52
N ARG A 33 -4.73 12.98 -18.84
CA ARG A 33 -4.04 12.05 -19.73
C ARG A 33 -2.58 11.91 -19.36
N PRO A 34 -2.07 10.68 -19.19
CA PRO A 34 -0.67 10.45 -18.86
C PRO A 34 0.25 11.09 -19.90
N HIS A 35 1.26 11.79 -19.42
CA HIS A 35 2.28 12.41 -20.27
C HIS A 35 3.64 12.27 -19.61
N TYR A 36 4.51 11.48 -20.21
CA TYR A 36 5.88 11.37 -19.74
C TYR A 36 6.71 12.59 -20.16
N THR A 37 7.37 13.21 -19.21
CA THR A 37 8.37 14.25 -19.47
C THR A 37 9.50 14.16 -18.44
N PRO A 38 10.78 14.19 -18.87
CA PRO A 38 11.91 14.28 -17.96
C PRO A 38 12.08 15.68 -17.38
N ASN A 39 11.36 16.68 -17.89
CA ASN A 39 11.42 18.05 -17.41
C ASN A 39 10.55 18.21 -16.15
N THR A 40 11.21 18.31 -14.99
CA THR A 40 10.54 18.40 -13.69
C THR A 40 9.69 19.66 -13.54
N VAL A 41 10.06 20.78 -14.17
CA VAL A 41 9.28 22.03 -14.14
C VAL A 41 7.92 21.81 -14.80
N ILE A 42 7.91 21.22 -15.99
CA ILE A 42 6.68 20.91 -16.73
C ILE A 42 5.82 19.90 -15.95
N ALA A 43 6.43 18.84 -15.43
CA ALA A 43 5.73 17.82 -14.65
C ALA A 43 5.09 18.39 -13.37
N ARG A 44 5.81 19.21 -12.61
CA ARG A 44 5.34 19.90 -11.39
C ARG A 44 4.18 20.86 -11.70
N ALA A 45 4.30 21.67 -12.78
CA ALA A 45 3.26 22.59 -13.19
C ALA A 45 1.96 21.86 -13.54
N LYS A 46 2.05 20.77 -14.31
CA LYS A 46 0.89 19.93 -14.66
C LYS A 46 0.22 19.36 -13.42
N VAL A 47 0.98 18.77 -12.51
CA VAL A 47 0.43 18.19 -11.27
C VAL A 47 -0.22 19.27 -10.39
N ALA A 48 0.36 20.49 -10.31
CA ALA A 48 -0.25 21.59 -9.57
C ALA A 48 -1.60 22.03 -10.14
N GLU A 49 -1.73 22.05 -11.47
CA GLU A 49 -3.01 22.32 -12.17
C GLU A 49 -4.03 21.22 -11.89
N GLN A 50 -3.64 19.94 -12.05
CA GLN A 50 -4.49 18.80 -11.75
C GLN A 50 -4.99 18.82 -10.29
N MET A 51 -4.12 19.12 -9.32
CA MET A 51 -4.48 19.27 -7.90
C MET A 51 -5.54 20.37 -7.70
N SER A 52 -5.40 21.50 -8.39
CA SER A 52 -6.34 22.61 -8.29
C SER A 52 -7.72 22.24 -8.85
N ILE A 53 -7.76 21.50 -9.95
CA ILE A 53 -9.00 20.98 -10.54
C ILE A 53 -9.66 19.96 -9.60
N MET A 54 -8.89 19.07 -8.99
CA MET A 54 -9.40 18.08 -8.04
C MET A 54 -9.99 18.75 -6.80
N ALA A 55 -9.31 19.75 -6.23
CA ALA A 55 -9.80 20.52 -5.07
C ALA A 55 -11.10 21.26 -5.41
N ALA A 56 -11.16 21.96 -6.54
CA ALA A 56 -12.35 22.67 -6.99
C ALA A 56 -13.56 21.74 -7.22
N ALA A 57 -13.30 20.47 -7.50
CA ALA A 57 -14.33 19.43 -7.66
C ALA A 57 -14.72 18.72 -6.36
N GLY A 58 -14.23 19.18 -5.19
CA GLY A 58 -14.55 18.59 -3.88
C GLY A 58 -13.91 17.22 -3.62
N ALA A 59 -12.85 16.87 -4.33
CA ALA A 59 -12.24 15.54 -4.22
C ALA A 59 -11.62 15.24 -2.84
N ALA A 60 -11.31 16.28 -2.06
CA ALA A 60 -10.72 16.15 -0.72
C ALA A 60 -11.76 16.00 0.40
N ASP A 61 -13.02 16.34 0.15
CA ASP A 61 -14.07 16.46 1.18
C ASP A 61 -14.24 15.17 1.98
N ASP A 62 -14.16 14.02 1.33
CA ASP A 62 -14.36 12.72 1.95
C ASP A 62 -13.32 12.37 3.03
N GLY A 63 -12.14 12.95 2.96
CA GLY A 63 -11.03 12.71 3.89
C GLY A 63 -11.19 13.34 5.27
N PHE A 64 -12.11 14.29 5.43
CA PHE A 64 -12.29 15.12 6.63
C PHE A 64 -13.68 14.95 7.23
N ARG A 65 -13.80 15.19 8.54
CA ARG A 65 -15.08 15.04 9.27
C ARG A 65 -16.09 16.09 8.85
N LYS A 66 -17.38 15.76 9.04
CA LYS A 66 -18.51 16.64 8.69
C LYS A 66 -18.46 17.97 9.46
N GLU A 67 -18.13 17.92 10.74
CA GLU A 67 -18.00 19.10 11.60
C GLU A 67 -16.90 20.06 11.15
N HIS A 68 -15.90 19.56 10.39
CA HIS A 68 -14.81 20.35 9.85
C HIS A 68 -14.99 20.73 8.37
N GLY A 69 -16.13 20.41 7.79
CA GLY A 69 -16.49 20.79 6.41
C GLY A 69 -16.27 19.70 5.36
N GLY A 70 -15.98 18.47 5.78
CA GLY A 70 -15.88 17.29 4.91
C GLY A 70 -17.18 16.47 4.88
N THR A 71 -17.12 15.26 4.31
CA THR A 71 -18.23 14.27 4.32
C THR A 71 -18.01 13.15 5.33
N GLY A 72 -16.78 12.90 5.75
CA GLY A 72 -16.39 11.85 6.69
C GLY A 72 -16.36 10.44 6.09
N ASP A 73 -16.37 10.28 4.77
CA ASP A 73 -16.25 8.98 4.10
C ASP A 73 -14.78 8.61 3.85
N VAL A 74 -14.14 8.04 4.87
CA VAL A 74 -12.73 7.61 4.82
C VAL A 74 -12.44 6.65 3.67
N GLY A 75 -13.36 5.73 3.40
CA GLY A 75 -13.18 4.74 2.34
C GLY A 75 -13.26 5.39 0.96
N ALA A 76 -14.14 6.37 0.77
CA ALA A 76 -14.20 7.17 -0.45
C ALA A 76 -12.90 7.96 -0.66
N ALA A 77 -12.36 8.61 0.38
CA ALA A 77 -11.10 9.36 0.30
C ALA A 77 -9.92 8.48 -0.11
N VAL A 78 -9.76 7.31 0.51
CA VAL A 78 -8.70 6.34 0.17
C VAL A 78 -8.87 5.85 -1.27
N THR A 79 -10.10 5.50 -1.65
CA THR A 79 -10.43 5.02 -3.00
C THR A 79 -10.17 6.08 -4.07
N MET A 80 -10.51 7.34 -3.80
CA MET A 80 -10.25 8.46 -4.72
C MET A 80 -8.75 8.59 -5.02
N ILE A 81 -7.89 8.59 -3.99
CA ILE A 81 -6.44 8.70 -4.18
C ILE A 81 -5.89 7.47 -4.90
N GLU A 82 -6.37 6.24 -4.58
CA GLU A 82 -6.00 5.02 -5.32
C GLU A 82 -6.28 5.17 -6.82
N MET A 83 -7.43 5.73 -7.19
CA MET A 83 -7.82 5.89 -8.59
C MET A 83 -6.93 6.88 -9.35
N LEU A 84 -6.38 7.91 -8.69
CA LEU A 84 -5.42 8.84 -9.31
C LEU A 84 -4.19 8.12 -9.86
N ALA A 85 -3.77 7.02 -9.25
CA ALA A 85 -2.64 6.21 -9.72
C ALA A 85 -2.85 5.58 -11.11
N MET A 86 -4.08 5.48 -11.59
CA MET A 86 -4.35 5.06 -12.97
C MET A 86 -3.94 6.13 -13.99
N SER A 87 -3.89 7.39 -13.57
CA SER A 87 -3.50 8.54 -14.41
C SER A 87 -2.03 8.89 -14.19
N ASP A 88 -1.69 9.51 -13.07
CA ASP A 88 -0.37 10.06 -12.77
C ASP A 88 -0.01 9.77 -11.31
N LEU A 89 1.08 9.03 -11.10
CA LEU A 89 1.56 8.68 -9.76
C LEU A 89 2.12 9.89 -8.99
N SER A 90 2.62 10.91 -9.70
CA SER A 90 3.02 12.16 -9.05
C SER A 90 1.81 12.92 -8.49
N LEU A 91 0.70 12.95 -9.24
CA LEU A 91 -0.56 13.53 -8.76
C LEU A 91 -1.07 12.77 -7.54
N MET A 92 -1.06 11.43 -7.60
CA MET A 92 -1.47 10.58 -6.48
C MET A 92 -0.65 10.87 -5.22
N VAL A 93 0.68 10.93 -5.34
CA VAL A 93 1.56 11.22 -4.19
C VAL A 93 1.32 12.63 -3.64
N LYS A 94 1.18 13.65 -4.49
CA LYS A 94 0.91 15.02 -4.03
C LYS A 94 -0.44 15.14 -3.34
N ALA A 95 -1.49 14.49 -3.85
CA ALA A 95 -2.80 14.42 -3.21
C ALA A 95 -2.71 13.70 -1.85
N GLY A 96 -2.00 12.58 -1.80
CA GLY A 96 -1.74 11.84 -0.56
C GLY A 96 -0.98 12.66 0.48
N VAL A 97 0.04 13.42 0.09
CA VAL A 97 0.79 14.30 1.00
C VAL A 97 -0.09 15.44 1.52
N GLN A 98 -0.77 16.15 0.62
CA GLN A 98 -1.57 17.34 0.99
C GLN A 98 -2.77 16.97 1.88
N TRP A 99 -3.60 16.03 1.43
CA TRP A 99 -4.86 15.70 2.09
C TRP A 99 -4.76 14.52 3.06
N GLY A 100 -3.98 13.49 2.68
CA GLY A 100 -3.83 12.28 3.50
C GLY A 100 -2.86 12.44 4.67
N LEU A 101 -1.65 12.96 4.44
CA LEU A 101 -0.61 13.07 5.47
C LEU A 101 -0.66 14.40 6.21
N PHE A 102 -0.48 15.54 5.52
CA PHE A 102 -0.51 16.84 6.15
C PHE A 102 -1.91 17.16 6.71
N GLY A 103 -2.94 17.05 5.89
CA GLY A 103 -4.31 17.24 6.32
C GLY A 103 -4.73 16.24 7.38
N GLY A 104 -4.37 14.96 7.21
CA GLY A 104 -4.60 13.91 8.18
C GLY A 104 -3.89 14.15 9.53
N ALA A 105 -2.69 14.73 9.55
CA ALA A 105 -2.01 15.10 10.78
C ALA A 105 -2.78 16.21 11.53
N VAL A 106 -3.23 17.25 10.82
CA VAL A 106 -4.04 18.32 11.42
C VAL A 106 -5.36 17.78 11.97
N GLU A 107 -6.06 16.92 11.20
CA GLU A 107 -7.34 16.33 11.56
C GLU A 107 -7.24 15.37 12.75
N ASN A 108 -6.22 14.51 12.80
CA ASN A 108 -6.15 13.42 13.78
C ASN A 108 -5.30 13.76 15.02
N LEU A 109 -4.30 14.63 14.90
CA LEU A 109 -3.41 15.03 16.00
C LEU A 109 -3.76 16.40 16.57
N GLY A 110 -4.54 17.20 15.84
CA GLY A 110 -5.02 18.51 16.26
C GLY A 110 -6.22 18.43 17.20
N THR A 111 -6.62 19.61 17.68
CA THR A 111 -7.85 19.85 18.46
C THR A 111 -8.69 20.90 17.74
N GLU A 112 -9.90 21.19 18.24
CA GLU A 112 -10.89 22.09 17.59
C GLU A 112 -10.28 23.38 17.06
N ARG A 113 -9.43 24.06 17.85
CA ARG A 113 -8.74 25.30 17.41
C ARG A 113 -7.91 25.14 16.13
N HIS A 114 -7.34 23.92 15.89
CA HIS A 114 -6.58 23.63 14.68
C HIS A 114 -7.52 23.33 13.52
N HIS A 115 -8.61 22.58 13.80
CA HIS A 115 -9.60 22.21 12.79
C HIS A 115 -10.27 23.45 12.21
N GLU A 116 -10.81 24.35 13.06
CA GLU A 116 -11.43 25.61 12.65
C GLU A 116 -10.49 26.51 11.84
N ARG A 117 -9.21 26.54 12.24
CA ARG A 117 -8.23 27.43 11.61
C ARG A 117 -7.72 26.93 10.27
N TYR A 118 -7.55 25.60 10.10
CA TYR A 118 -6.74 25.05 9.01
C TYR A 118 -7.50 24.11 8.07
N VAL A 119 -8.44 23.27 8.55
CA VAL A 119 -8.97 22.15 7.75
C VAL A 119 -9.62 22.63 6.46
N LYS A 120 -10.51 23.63 6.52
CA LYS A 120 -11.15 24.16 5.31
C LYS A 120 -10.16 24.71 4.28
N LYS A 121 -9.09 25.36 4.73
CA LYS A 121 -8.03 25.89 3.86
C LYS A 121 -7.21 24.76 3.22
N ILE A 122 -7.00 23.65 3.94
CA ILE A 122 -6.30 22.47 3.46
C ILE A 122 -7.13 21.78 2.37
N ILE A 123 -8.43 21.58 2.60
CA ILE A 123 -9.37 21.00 1.64
C ILE A 123 -9.33 21.77 0.32
N ASN A 124 -9.44 23.09 0.39
CA ASN A 124 -9.53 23.98 -0.77
C ASN A 124 -8.17 24.33 -1.43
N LEU A 125 -7.05 23.77 -0.95
CA LEU A 125 -5.67 24.13 -1.36
C LEU A 125 -5.30 25.61 -1.13
N GLU A 126 -6.03 26.34 -0.31
CA GLU A 126 -5.66 27.69 0.15
C GLU A 126 -4.45 27.65 1.08
N LEU A 127 -4.27 26.53 1.80
CA LEU A 127 -3.08 26.24 2.60
C LEU A 127 -2.41 24.97 2.07
N ARG A 128 -1.24 25.14 1.48
CA ARG A 128 -0.44 24.04 0.96
C ARG A 128 0.58 23.62 1.99
N GLY A 129 0.49 22.35 2.43
CA GLY A 129 1.34 21.82 3.47
C GLY A 129 2.16 20.61 3.04
N CYS A 130 3.18 20.31 3.85
CA CYS A 130 3.98 19.11 3.72
C CYS A 130 4.08 18.36 5.06
N PHE A 131 4.49 17.09 4.98
CA PHE A 131 4.61 16.19 6.13
C PHE A 131 6.10 15.92 6.40
N ALA A 132 6.68 16.62 7.39
CA ALA A 132 8.11 16.66 7.67
C ALA A 132 8.46 15.73 8.85
N MET A 133 8.37 14.41 8.64
CA MET A 133 8.76 13.42 9.64
C MET A 133 10.18 12.91 9.39
N THR A 134 10.44 12.29 8.23
CA THR A 134 11.70 11.62 7.90
C THR A 134 12.89 12.54 7.97
N GLU A 135 13.96 12.07 8.57
CA GLU A 135 15.27 12.75 8.61
C GLU A 135 16.31 11.99 7.80
N THR A 136 17.38 12.65 7.40
CA THR A 136 18.51 12.01 6.71
C THR A 136 19.06 10.83 7.53
N GLY A 137 19.11 10.95 8.86
CA GLY A 137 19.59 9.92 9.79
C GLY A 137 18.54 8.87 10.19
N HIS A 138 17.25 9.19 10.06
CA HIS A 138 16.16 8.37 10.60
C HIS A 138 14.99 8.23 9.60
N GLY A 139 15.00 7.14 8.84
CA GLY A 139 13.93 6.79 7.89
C GLY A 139 12.91 5.82 8.48
N SER A 140 13.39 4.70 9.03
CA SER A 140 12.53 3.65 9.64
C SER A 140 12.36 3.85 11.14
N ASP A 141 13.42 4.20 11.87
CA ASP A 141 13.36 4.50 13.30
C ASP A 141 12.99 5.97 13.53
N VAL A 142 11.73 6.29 13.31
CA VAL A 142 11.20 7.65 13.47
C VAL A 142 10.96 8.02 14.93
N GLN A 143 11.18 7.14 15.92
CA GLN A 143 11.22 7.50 17.33
C GLN A 143 12.53 8.18 17.73
N ALA A 144 13.62 7.87 17.01
CA ALA A 144 14.95 8.40 17.27
C ALA A 144 15.25 9.70 16.51
N LEU A 145 14.23 10.40 15.99
CA LEU A 145 14.40 11.71 15.33
C LEU A 145 15.24 12.65 16.18
N GLU A 146 16.16 13.39 15.54
CA GLU A 146 17.08 14.32 16.22
C GLU A 146 16.55 15.76 16.26
N THR A 147 15.64 16.17 15.35
CA THR A 147 15.02 17.49 15.41
C THR A 147 14.33 17.69 16.75
N THR A 148 14.59 18.82 17.43
CA THR A 148 14.02 19.16 18.72
C THR A 148 12.99 20.29 18.62
N ALA A 149 12.06 20.33 19.57
CA ALA A 149 11.12 21.41 19.81
C ALA A 149 11.18 21.76 21.30
N THR A 150 12.02 22.71 21.65
CA THR A 150 12.25 23.10 23.06
C THR A 150 11.30 24.25 23.43
N TYR A 151 10.53 24.05 24.49
CA TYR A 151 9.59 25.07 24.98
C TYR A 151 10.30 26.18 25.76
N ASP A 152 10.03 27.41 25.36
CA ASP A 152 10.45 28.64 26.07
C ASP A 152 9.24 29.26 26.77
N ALA A 153 9.16 29.08 28.09
CA ALA A 153 8.04 29.57 28.89
C ALA A 153 7.98 31.11 28.97
N ALA A 154 9.10 31.82 28.75
CA ALA A 154 9.12 33.29 28.82
C ALA A 154 8.42 33.94 27.63
N SER A 155 8.47 33.30 26.45
CA SER A 155 7.80 33.79 25.23
C SER A 155 6.55 32.98 24.88
N GLU A 156 6.26 31.87 25.57
CA GLU A 156 5.24 30.86 25.24
C GLU A 156 5.40 30.31 23.82
N GLU A 157 6.63 30.01 23.41
CA GLU A 157 6.98 29.53 22.09
C GLU A 157 7.75 28.20 22.16
N PHE A 158 7.67 27.40 21.09
CA PHE A 158 8.61 26.33 20.82
C PHE A 158 9.72 26.79 19.89
N VAL A 159 10.94 26.38 20.20
CA VAL A 159 12.13 26.59 19.37
C VAL A 159 12.40 25.28 18.64
N ILE A 160 12.17 25.27 17.32
CA ILE A 160 12.43 24.11 16.46
C ILE A 160 13.85 24.20 15.95
N HIS A 161 14.64 23.12 16.14
CA HIS A 161 16.06 23.11 15.78
C HIS A 161 16.53 21.76 15.25
N SER A 162 17.29 21.77 14.15
CA SER A 162 17.96 20.63 13.55
C SER A 162 19.46 20.76 13.83
N GLU A 163 19.93 20.21 14.95
CA GLU A 163 21.30 20.42 15.45
C GLU A 163 22.36 19.78 14.57
N THR A 164 22.06 18.61 14.00
CA THR A 164 23.04 17.82 13.23
C THR A 164 22.64 17.72 11.75
N PRO A 165 23.58 17.37 10.86
CA PRO A 165 23.24 17.05 9.47
C PRO A 165 22.24 15.88 9.32
N ASN A 166 22.20 14.96 10.31
CA ASN A 166 21.27 13.84 10.34
C ASN A 166 19.84 14.26 10.69
N ALA A 167 19.68 15.34 11.47
CA ALA A 167 18.39 15.94 11.85
C ALA A 167 17.67 16.65 10.69
N ARG A 168 18.35 16.87 9.55
CA ARG A 168 17.76 17.47 8.38
C ARG A 168 16.56 16.65 7.90
N LYS A 169 15.39 17.26 7.77
CA LYS A 169 14.22 16.65 7.14
C LYS A 169 14.52 16.41 5.67
N ASP A 170 14.32 15.17 5.18
CA ASP A 170 14.71 14.78 3.83
C ASP A 170 13.56 14.04 3.12
N TYR A 171 13.55 14.10 1.80
CA TYR A 171 12.56 13.48 0.91
C TYR A 171 11.15 14.09 1.03
N ILE A 172 10.99 15.27 1.60
CA ILE A 172 9.69 15.84 1.97
C ILE A 172 8.95 16.34 0.72
N GLY A 173 7.84 15.69 0.37
CA GLY A 173 6.99 16.11 -0.76
C GLY A 173 6.37 17.49 -0.52
N GLY A 174 6.52 18.40 -1.47
CA GLY A 174 6.07 19.78 -1.35
C GLY A 174 7.12 20.75 -0.79
N ALA A 175 8.17 20.26 -0.13
CA ALA A 175 9.13 21.11 0.56
C ALA A 175 10.08 21.88 -0.37
N ALA A 176 10.27 21.43 -1.63
CA ALA A 176 11.14 22.16 -2.55
C ALA A 176 10.51 23.46 -3.04
N GLU A 177 9.20 23.50 -3.31
CA GLU A 177 8.55 24.66 -3.98
C GLU A 177 7.18 25.03 -3.39
N THR A 178 6.26 24.04 -3.21
CA THR A 178 4.83 24.34 -3.09
C THR A 178 4.30 24.51 -1.68
N ALA A 179 4.90 23.88 -0.67
CA ALA A 179 4.42 23.96 0.71
C ALA A 179 4.83 25.28 1.38
N THR A 180 3.88 25.93 2.04
CA THR A 180 4.11 27.13 2.86
C THR A 180 4.17 26.83 4.35
N ILE A 181 3.70 25.65 4.76
CA ILE A 181 3.69 25.15 6.14
C ILE A 181 4.05 23.69 6.19
N ALA A 182 4.74 23.25 7.25
CA ALA A 182 5.09 21.86 7.47
C ALA A 182 4.48 21.34 8.77
N ALA A 183 3.95 20.10 8.74
CA ALA A 183 3.71 19.30 9.93
C ALA A 183 5.02 18.63 10.32
N VAL A 184 5.74 19.22 11.26
CA VAL A 184 7.09 18.83 11.68
C VAL A 184 7.02 17.90 12.88
N PHE A 185 7.60 16.72 12.77
CA PHE A 185 7.77 15.80 13.89
C PHE A 185 9.13 16.06 14.55
N ALA A 186 9.12 16.32 15.87
CA ALA A 186 10.29 16.68 16.64
C ALA A 186 10.19 16.16 18.09
N GLN A 187 11.34 16.01 18.76
CA GLN A 187 11.41 15.68 20.17
C GLN A 187 10.93 16.88 21.00
N LEU A 188 9.82 16.72 21.73
CA LEU A 188 9.28 17.77 22.59
C LEU A 188 10.08 17.84 23.88
N ILE A 189 10.68 19.00 24.18
CA ILE A 189 11.51 19.24 25.35
C ILE A 189 10.92 20.37 26.17
N THR A 190 10.73 20.16 27.49
CA THR A 190 10.34 21.22 28.44
C THR A 190 11.39 21.36 29.54
N GLY A 191 11.51 22.57 30.10
CA GLY A 191 12.31 22.82 31.30
C GLY A 191 11.47 22.63 32.55
N GLN A 192 11.89 21.74 33.46
CA GLN A 192 11.29 21.60 34.79
C GLN A 192 12.39 21.68 35.87
N ASN A 193 12.23 22.57 36.87
CA ASN A 193 13.15 22.69 37.99
C ASN A 193 14.63 22.87 37.61
N GLY A 194 14.93 23.49 36.45
CA GLY A 194 16.28 23.69 35.93
C GLY A 194 16.84 22.50 35.13
N GLU A 195 16.07 21.42 34.96
CA GLU A 195 16.43 20.26 34.13
C GLU A 195 15.55 20.21 32.86
N GLN A 196 16.12 19.72 31.76
CA GLN A 196 15.37 19.46 30.51
C GLN A 196 14.77 18.06 30.56
N VAL A 197 13.46 17.95 30.22
CA VAL A 197 12.73 16.69 30.12
C VAL A 197 12.29 16.47 28.68
N ASN A 198 12.70 15.37 28.08
CA ASN A 198 12.26 14.95 26.76
C ASN A 198 10.99 14.08 26.86
N HIS A 199 9.91 14.53 26.22
CA HIS A 199 8.61 13.87 26.21
C HIS A 199 8.40 12.98 24.97
N GLY A 200 9.42 12.82 24.12
CA GLY A 200 9.36 12.07 22.86
C GLY A 200 8.79 12.87 21.69
N VAL A 201 8.59 12.18 20.58
CA VAL A 201 8.18 12.82 19.31
C VAL A 201 6.75 13.33 19.39
N HIS A 202 6.56 14.59 18.98
CA HIS A 202 5.28 15.28 18.81
C HIS A 202 5.25 15.99 17.45
N CYS A 203 4.06 16.46 17.02
CA CYS A 203 3.87 17.13 15.74
C CYS A 203 3.56 18.63 15.92
N PHE A 204 4.26 19.47 15.17
CA PHE A 204 4.17 20.93 15.21
C PHE A 204 3.87 21.50 13.83
N LEU A 205 2.98 22.48 13.76
CA LEU A 205 2.74 23.24 12.55
C LEU A 205 3.76 24.37 12.44
N VAL A 206 4.70 24.26 11.51
CA VAL A 206 5.79 25.22 11.32
C VAL A 206 5.64 25.89 9.96
N PRO A 207 5.33 27.19 9.88
CA PRO A 207 5.43 27.96 8.63
C PRO A 207 6.86 27.89 8.10
N ILE A 208 7.02 27.64 6.79
CA ILE A 208 8.34 27.51 6.16
C ILE A 208 8.59 28.53 5.06
N ARG A 209 7.53 29.08 4.45
CA ARG A 209 7.64 30.10 3.39
C ARG A 209 6.64 31.23 3.56
N ASP A 210 7.02 32.40 3.06
CA ASP A 210 6.14 33.54 2.88
C ASP A 210 5.26 33.39 1.61
N ASP A 211 4.40 34.37 1.37
CA ASP A 211 3.49 34.38 0.21
C ASP A 211 4.24 34.60 -1.12
N GLU A 212 5.47 35.11 -1.10
CA GLU A 212 6.36 35.26 -2.25
C GLU A 212 7.18 33.98 -2.54
N GLY A 213 7.11 32.94 -1.67
CA GLY A 213 7.81 31.67 -1.80
C GLY A 213 9.23 31.67 -1.23
N ASN A 214 9.64 32.70 -0.48
CA ASN A 214 10.93 32.75 0.18
C ASN A 214 10.90 31.98 1.50
N ASP A 215 12.01 31.36 1.86
CA ASP A 215 12.17 30.70 3.17
C ASP A 215 12.05 31.74 4.31
N LEU A 216 11.29 31.37 5.35
CA LEU A 216 11.16 32.19 6.55
C LEU A 216 12.45 32.21 7.39
N PRO A 217 12.66 33.20 8.25
CA PRO A 217 13.85 33.29 9.11
C PRO A 217 14.10 31.99 9.91
N GLY A 218 15.32 31.45 9.82
CA GLY A 218 15.72 30.20 10.46
C GLY A 218 15.34 28.95 9.70
N VAL A 219 14.56 29.05 8.64
CA VAL A 219 14.26 27.91 7.74
C VAL A 219 15.21 27.94 6.55
N THR A 220 15.71 26.78 6.17
CA THR A 220 16.45 26.61 4.91
C THR A 220 15.87 25.40 4.17
N THR A 221 15.36 25.64 2.97
CA THR A 221 14.87 24.57 2.10
C THR A 221 15.78 24.33 0.90
N SER A 222 15.73 23.13 0.35
CA SER A 222 16.43 22.80 -0.91
C SER A 222 15.71 21.70 -1.67
N ASP A 223 15.85 21.70 -2.99
CA ASP A 223 15.29 20.67 -3.87
C ASP A 223 16.11 19.38 -3.81
N CYS A 224 15.45 18.21 -3.83
CA CYS A 224 16.12 16.90 -3.99
C CYS A 224 16.61 16.66 -5.43
N GLN A 225 16.29 17.56 -6.38
CA GLN A 225 16.70 17.49 -7.77
C GLN A 225 16.13 16.27 -8.51
N TYR A 226 16.93 15.59 -9.33
CA TYR A 226 16.53 14.43 -10.10
C TYR A 226 16.38 13.20 -9.20
N LYS A 227 15.31 12.44 -9.45
CA LYS A 227 14.96 11.21 -8.74
C LYS A 227 14.76 10.08 -9.75
N GLY A 228 14.61 8.85 -9.25
CA GLY A 228 14.33 7.67 -10.07
C GLY A 228 12.95 7.67 -10.73
N GLY A 229 12.00 8.48 -10.22
CA GLY A 229 10.63 8.63 -10.72
C GLY A 229 9.93 9.80 -10.05
N LEU A 230 8.59 9.89 -10.23
CA LEU A 230 7.74 10.93 -9.64
C LEU A 230 8.21 12.35 -9.96
N PRO A 231 8.41 12.70 -11.26
CA PRO A 231 8.97 13.99 -11.64
C PRO A 231 8.07 15.17 -11.26
N GLY A 232 6.77 14.95 -11.12
CA GLY A 232 5.79 15.97 -10.71
C GLY A 232 5.73 16.24 -9.21
N VAL A 233 6.46 15.47 -8.38
CA VAL A 233 6.56 15.72 -6.93
C VAL A 233 7.81 16.54 -6.63
N ASP A 234 7.61 17.71 -6.03
CA ASP A 234 8.67 18.62 -5.59
C ASP A 234 9.21 18.22 -4.21
N ASN A 235 9.93 17.07 -4.17
CA ASN A 235 10.59 16.63 -2.95
C ASN A 235 11.73 17.59 -2.57
N GLY A 236 11.78 17.94 -1.29
CA GLY A 236 12.81 18.84 -0.76
C GLY A 236 13.35 18.39 0.58
N ARG A 237 14.32 19.17 1.04
CA ARG A 237 14.95 19.08 2.35
C ARG A 237 14.63 20.31 3.15
N ILE A 238 14.54 20.18 4.48
CA ILE A 238 14.30 21.31 5.38
C ILE A 238 15.28 21.23 6.54
N VAL A 239 15.92 22.35 6.86
CA VAL A 239 16.74 22.53 8.07
C VAL A 239 16.12 23.67 8.88
N PHE A 240 16.00 23.48 10.18
CA PHE A 240 15.50 24.47 11.12
C PHE A 240 16.64 24.96 12.02
N ASP A 241 16.90 26.26 12.00
CA ASP A 241 17.86 26.90 12.87
C ASP A 241 17.15 27.83 13.85
N HIS A 242 16.78 27.31 15.03
CA HIS A 242 16.10 28.01 16.11
C HIS A 242 14.80 28.72 15.70
N VAL A 243 13.99 28.06 14.84
CA VAL A 243 12.71 28.58 14.36
C VAL A 243 11.71 28.64 15.50
N ARG A 244 11.17 29.81 15.77
CA ARG A 244 10.20 30.05 16.84
C ARG A 244 8.77 29.92 16.32
N VAL A 245 7.96 29.12 17.00
CA VAL A 245 6.54 28.96 16.71
C VAL A 245 5.72 29.10 18.00
N PRO A 246 4.54 29.73 17.95
CA PRO A 246 3.65 29.82 19.12
C PRO A 246 3.33 28.47 19.72
N ARG A 247 3.14 28.39 21.03
CA ARG A 247 2.69 27.18 21.75
C ARG A 247 1.46 26.53 21.12
N THR A 248 0.58 27.35 20.55
CA THR A 248 -0.63 26.88 19.85
C THR A 248 -0.39 26.12 18.56
N ASN A 249 0.85 26.07 18.06
CA ASN A 249 1.20 25.30 16.86
C ASN A 249 1.52 23.83 17.17
N LEU A 250 1.61 23.43 18.44
CA LEU A 250 1.63 22.02 18.83
C LEU A 250 0.26 21.37 18.52
N LEU A 251 0.23 20.30 17.73
CA LEU A 251 -0.95 19.47 17.53
C LEU A 251 -1.19 18.65 18.80
N ASN A 252 -2.02 19.15 19.71
CA ASN A 252 -1.97 18.81 21.13
C ASN A 252 -3.03 17.81 21.61
N LYS A 253 -3.57 16.98 20.74
CA LYS A 253 -4.57 15.97 21.13
C LYS A 253 -4.00 14.90 22.07
N TYR A 254 -2.75 14.48 21.88
CA TYR A 254 -2.11 13.41 22.65
C TYR A 254 -1.00 13.88 23.58
N GLY A 255 -0.71 15.16 23.62
CA GLY A 255 0.24 15.78 24.54
C GLY A 255 0.18 17.29 24.43
N ASP A 256 0.10 17.98 25.56
CA ASP A 256 0.01 19.44 25.63
C ASP A 256 1.04 20.04 26.61
N VAL A 257 1.41 21.29 26.38
CA VAL A 257 2.28 22.06 27.24
C VAL A 257 1.53 23.31 27.70
N ALA A 258 1.38 23.51 29.00
CA ALA A 258 0.78 24.70 29.57
C ALA A 258 1.72 25.93 29.45
N ALA A 259 1.20 27.15 29.67
CA ALA A 259 1.99 28.39 29.57
C ALA A 259 3.22 28.39 30.46
N ASP A 260 3.14 27.77 31.64
CA ASP A 260 4.24 27.61 32.60
C ASP A 260 5.26 26.52 32.25
N GLY A 261 5.05 25.78 31.14
CA GLY A 261 5.91 24.70 30.69
C GLY A 261 5.52 23.32 31.24
N ALA A 262 4.44 23.20 32.01
CA ALA A 262 3.97 21.91 32.50
C ALA A 262 3.43 21.05 31.35
N TYR A 263 3.99 19.84 31.18
CA TYR A 263 3.56 18.88 30.17
C TYR A 263 2.46 17.97 30.72
N SER A 264 1.48 17.64 29.89
CA SER A 264 0.41 16.68 30.18
C SER A 264 0.07 15.81 28.97
N SER A 265 -0.37 14.57 29.23
CA SER A 265 -0.78 13.66 28.17
C SER A 265 -1.84 12.67 28.69
N PRO A 266 -2.87 12.34 27.90
CA PRO A 266 -3.81 11.27 28.25
C PRO A 266 -3.18 9.87 28.20
N ILE A 267 -1.98 9.73 27.61
CA ILE A 267 -1.23 8.48 27.47
C ILE A 267 0.14 8.65 28.14
N GLU A 268 0.31 8.11 29.32
CA GLU A 268 1.55 8.26 30.12
C GLU A 268 2.77 7.64 29.45
N ASN A 269 2.64 6.43 28.88
CA ASN A 269 3.76 5.72 28.24
C ASN A 269 4.13 6.38 26.91
N PRO A 270 5.37 6.93 26.74
CA PRO A 270 5.79 7.64 25.53
C PRO A 270 5.74 6.77 24.27
N ASN A 271 6.12 5.49 24.37
CA ASN A 271 6.09 4.58 23.21
C ASN A 271 4.65 4.32 22.77
N ARG A 272 3.75 4.02 23.74
CA ARG A 272 2.33 3.81 23.45
C ARG A 272 1.71 5.07 22.82
N ARG A 273 2.03 6.25 23.34
CA ARG A 273 1.56 7.53 22.80
C ARG A 273 2.01 7.72 21.36
N PHE A 274 3.32 7.51 21.09
CA PHE A 274 3.87 7.63 19.75
C PHE A 274 3.16 6.69 18.75
N PHE A 275 3.04 5.41 19.07
CA PHE A 275 2.37 4.46 18.19
C PHE A 275 0.87 4.76 18.00
N THR A 276 0.18 5.27 19.02
CA THR A 276 -1.19 5.75 18.89
C THR A 276 -1.28 6.93 17.91
N MET A 277 -0.35 7.90 17.99
CA MET A 277 -0.29 9.03 17.06
C MET A 277 -0.06 8.56 15.62
N ILE A 278 0.89 7.66 15.40
CA ILE A 278 1.22 7.14 14.06
C ILE A 278 0.10 6.25 13.51
N GLY A 279 -0.55 5.46 14.36
CA GLY A 279 -1.69 4.61 13.98
C GLY A 279 -2.85 5.41 13.38
N THR A 280 -3.04 6.67 13.79
CA THR A 280 -4.06 7.53 13.18
C THR A 280 -3.76 7.91 11.72
N LEU A 281 -2.52 7.71 11.26
CA LEU A 281 -2.05 8.03 9.91
C LEU A 281 -1.97 6.80 8.99
N ILE A 282 -2.58 5.69 9.38
CA ILE A 282 -2.56 4.40 8.66
C ILE A 282 -3.11 4.49 7.22
N ARG A 283 -3.98 5.47 6.94
CA ARG A 283 -4.57 5.69 5.61
C ARG A 283 -3.51 5.80 4.52
N GLY A 284 -2.33 6.40 4.81
CA GLY A 284 -1.22 6.51 3.86
C GLY A 284 -0.74 5.16 3.35
N ARG A 285 -0.51 4.18 4.24
CA ARG A 285 -0.11 2.82 3.87
C ARG A 285 -1.16 2.11 3.01
N ILE A 286 -2.43 2.21 3.40
CA ILE A 286 -3.55 1.61 2.67
C ILE A 286 -3.63 2.19 1.26
N THR A 287 -3.55 3.50 1.14
CA THR A 287 -3.60 4.23 -0.14
C THR A 287 -2.43 3.87 -1.05
N VAL A 288 -1.20 3.82 -0.52
CA VAL A 288 0.00 3.46 -1.30
C VAL A 288 -0.08 2.02 -1.81
N GLY A 289 -0.56 1.08 -0.99
CA GLY A 289 -0.79 -0.30 -1.41
C GLY A 289 -1.77 -0.39 -2.59
N GLY A 290 -2.94 0.22 -2.46
CA GLY A 290 -3.96 0.26 -3.51
C GLY A 290 -3.48 0.93 -4.79
N SER A 291 -2.75 2.05 -4.66
CA SER A 291 -2.18 2.80 -5.78
C SER A 291 -1.12 1.99 -6.55
N ALA A 292 -0.27 1.23 -5.86
CA ALA A 292 0.66 0.31 -6.49
C ALA A 292 -0.07 -0.77 -7.29
N GLY A 293 -1.14 -1.35 -6.71
CA GLY A 293 -2.01 -2.30 -7.40
C GLY A 293 -2.68 -1.70 -8.64
N ALA A 294 -3.15 -0.44 -8.56
CA ALA A 294 -3.73 0.27 -9.70
C ALA A 294 -2.72 0.46 -10.84
N ALA A 295 -1.49 0.88 -10.54
CA ALA A 295 -0.41 1.01 -11.52
C ALA A 295 -0.05 -0.34 -12.18
N ALA A 296 0.01 -1.43 -11.40
CA ALA A 296 0.24 -2.78 -11.92
C ALA A 296 -0.85 -3.20 -12.90
N ARG A 297 -2.13 -2.95 -12.58
CA ARG A 297 -3.26 -3.25 -13.46
C ARG A 297 -3.18 -2.50 -14.77
N VAL A 298 -2.76 -1.21 -14.76
CA VAL A 298 -2.54 -0.44 -15.99
C VAL A 298 -1.46 -1.09 -16.86
N ALA A 299 -0.33 -1.46 -16.28
CA ALA A 299 0.76 -2.09 -17.03
C ALA A 299 0.35 -3.45 -17.63
N LEU A 300 -0.37 -4.28 -16.85
CA LEU A 300 -0.86 -5.57 -17.31
C LEU A 300 -1.95 -5.46 -18.39
N ASP A 301 -2.82 -4.43 -18.31
CA ASP A 301 -3.80 -4.14 -19.36
C ASP A 301 -3.09 -3.80 -20.69
N ILE A 302 -2.12 -2.91 -20.64
CA ILE A 302 -1.34 -2.52 -21.82
C ILE A 302 -0.62 -3.75 -22.42
N ALA A 303 0.10 -4.52 -21.62
CA ALA A 303 0.87 -5.67 -22.09
C ALA A 303 -0.03 -6.78 -22.65
N THR A 304 -1.18 -7.03 -22.01
CA THR A 304 -2.14 -8.04 -22.49
C THR A 304 -2.74 -7.64 -23.83
N ARG A 305 -3.16 -6.38 -24.00
CA ARG A 305 -3.69 -5.89 -25.29
C ARG A 305 -2.64 -5.94 -26.38
N TYR A 306 -1.41 -5.55 -26.07
CA TYR A 306 -0.31 -5.68 -27.02
C TYR A 306 -0.09 -7.14 -27.44
N ALA A 307 -0.10 -8.07 -26.50
CA ALA A 307 0.06 -9.50 -26.78
C ALA A 307 -1.09 -10.11 -27.58
N LEU A 308 -2.28 -9.52 -27.55
CA LEU A 308 -3.44 -9.90 -28.36
C LEU A 308 -3.41 -9.34 -29.79
N GLN A 309 -2.46 -8.47 -30.10
CA GLN A 309 -2.30 -7.87 -31.45
C GLN A 309 -0.97 -8.30 -32.09
N ARG A 310 0.11 -8.38 -31.31
CA ARG A 310 1.45 -8.66 -31.77
C ARG A 310 1.60 -10.12 -32.18
N ARG A 311 2.16 -10.33 -33.37
CA ARG A 311 2.47 -11.65 -33.92
C ARG A 311 3.97 -11.83 -34.05
N GLN A 312 4.46 -13.05 -33.84
CA GLN A 312 5.86 -13.44 -34.05
C GLN A 312 5.92 -14.94 -34.31
N PHE A 313 6.74 -15.31 -35.27
CA PHE A 313 6.99 -16.68 -35.74
C PHE A 313 5.75 -17.39 -36.25
N SER A 314 5.90 -18.11 -37.34
CA SER A 314 4.87 -18.98 -37.90
C SER A 314 4.96 -20.40 -37.35
N ALA A 315 3.84 -21.09 -37.27
CA ALA A 315 3.87 -22.54 -37.04
C ALA A 315 4.47 -23.26 -38.26
N PRO A 316 5.05 -24.46 -38.10
CA PRO A 316 5.74 -25.16 -39.20
C PRO A 316 4.91 -25.37 -40.48
N ASP A 317 3.58 -25.46 -40.34
CA ASP A 317 2.65 -25.73 -41.46
C ASP A 317 1.69 -24.54 -41.73
N ASP A 318 2.01 -23.34 -41.26
CA ASP A 318 1.20 -22.13 -41.42
C ASP A 318 2.09 -20.95 -41.79
N ASP A 319 1.74 -20.24 -42.87
CA ASP A 319 2.45 -19.03 -43.30
C ASP A 319 2.15 -17.80 -42.44
N ASN A 320 1.12 -17.87 -41.57
CA ASN A 320 0.75 -16.77 -40.68
C ASN A 320 1.52 -16.81 -39.39
N GLU A 321 2.03 -15.65 -38.96
CA GLU A 321 2.63 -15.52 -37.63
C GLU A 321 1.58 -15.71 -36.52
N VAL A 322 2.00 -16.36 -35.42
CA VAL A 322 1.18 -16.64 -34.24
C VAL A 322 1.11 -15.41 -33.33
N LEU A 323 -0.06 -15.14 -32.74
CA LEU A 323 -0.17 -14.11 -31.69
C LEU A 323 0.72 -14.49 -30.49
N ILE A 324 1.48 -13.52 -29.98
CA ILE A 324 2.37 -13.81 -28.84
C ILE A 324 1.60 -14.27 -27.60
N MET A 325 0.32 -13.89 -27.44
CA MET A 325 -0.55 -14.38 -26.37
C MET A 325 -0.87 -15.88 -26.50
N ASP A 326 -0.69 -16.50 -27.66
CA ASP A 326 -0.98 -17.93 -27.87
C ASP A 326 0.18 -18.85 -27.45
N TYR A 327 1.36 -18.26 -27.16
CA TYR A 327 2.47 -19.01 -26.57
C TYR A 327 2.26 -19.23 -25.06
N LEU A 328 2.29 -20.49 -24.63
CA LEU A 328 2.08 -20.83 -23.21
C LEU A 328 3.08 -20.13 -22.28
N VAL A 329 4.33 -19.97 -22.70
CA VAL A 329 5.33 -19.25 -21.91
C VAL A 329 4.94 -17.78 -21.70
N HIS A 330 4.32 -17.14 -22.71
CA HIS A 330 3.83 -15.76 -22.60
C HIS A 330 2.60 -15.67 -21.67
N GLN A 331 1.68 -16.64 -21.79
CA GLN A 331 0.56 -16.75 -20.86
C GLN A 331 1.04 -16.92 -19.40
N ARG A 332 2.05 -17.75 -19.17
CA ARG A 332 2.65 -17.94 -17.84
C ARG A 332 3.34 -16.72 -17.27
N ARG A 333 3.77 -15.78 -18.10
CA ARG A 333 4.32 -14.49 -17.65
C ARG A 333 3.22 -13.53 -17.20
N LEU A 334 2.11 -13.45 -17.91
CA LEU A 334 1.07 -12.43 -17.68
C LEU A 334 -0.08 -12.92 -16.79
N PHE A 335 -0.65 -14.12 -17.02
CA PHE A 335 -1.84 -14.54 -16.29
C PHE A 335 -1.66 -14.74 -14.80
N PRO A 336 -0.54 -15.29 -14.28
CA PRO A 336 -0.31 -15.33 -12.83
C PRO A 336 -0.27 -13.95 -12.18
N LEU A 337 0.28 -12.94 -12.87
CA LEU A 337 0.32 -11.56 -12.39
C LEU A 337 -1.05 -10.89 -12.45
N ILE A 338 -1.85 -11.17 -13.48
CA ILE A 338 -3.25 -10.76 -13.56
C ILE A 338 -4.03 -11.39 -12.40
N ALA A 339 -3.87 -12.69 -12.15
CA ALA A 339 -4.54 -13.38 -11.07
C ALA A 339 -4.17 -12.79 -9.69
N LYS A 340 -2.90 -12.49 -9.45
CA LYS A 340 -2.44 -11.83 -8.23
C LYS A 340 -2.98 -10.41 -8.10
N SER A 341 -3.14 -9.67 -9.21
CA SER A 341 -3.77 -8.34 -9.19
C SER A 341 -5.25 -8.38 -8.80
N TYR A 342 -6.00 -9.41 -9.24
CA TYR A 342 -7.37 -9.65 -8.78
C TYR A 342 -7.42 -9.95 -7.28
N ALA A 343 -6.59 -10.89 -6.82
CA ALA A 343 -6.51 -11.31 -5.43
C ALA A 343 -6.19 -10.14 -4.49
N LEU A 344 -5.17 -9.36 -4.83
CA LEU A 344 -4.75 -8.18 -4.06
C LEU A 344 -5.82 -7.08 -4.06
N GLN A 345 -6.60 -6.91 -5.15
CA GLN A 345 -7.68 -5.93 -5.17
C GLN A 345 -8.84 -6.31 -4.25
N PHE A 346 -9.20 -7.60 -4.16
CA PHE A 346 -10.20 -8.05 -3.18
C PHE A 346 -9.73 -7.82 -1.75
N ALA A 347 -8.46 -8.13 -1.45
CA ALA A 347 -7.88 -7.86 -0.14
C ALA A 347 -7.80 -6.36 0.18
N GLN A 348 -7.48 -5.52 -0.82
CA GLN A 348 -7.49 -4.07 -0.68
C GLN A 348 -8.90 -3.53 -0.38
N ASN A 349 -9.93 -4.01 -1.06
CA ASN A 349 -11.31 -3.61 -0.82
C ASN A 349 -11.76 -3.94 0.61
N GLU A 350 -11.41 -5.13 1.13
CA GLU A 350 -11.68 -5.52 2.51
C GLU A 350 -10.95 -4.60 3.49
N LEU A 351 -9.65 -4.33 3.26
CA LEU A 351 -8.85 -3.46 4.10
C LEU A 351 -9.41 -2.03 4.17
N VAL A 352 -9.84 -1.47 3.03
CA VAL A 352 -10.46 -0.14 2.96
C VAL A 352 -11.78 -0.13 3.71
N SER A 353 -12.60 -1.18 3.60
CA SER A 353 -13.87 -1.31 4.33
C SER A 353 -13.64 -1.34 5.83
N ARG A 354 -12.70 -2.15 6.32
CA ARG A 354 -12.33 -2.21 7.74
C ARG A 354 -11.81 -0.87 8.26
N CYS A 355 -10.95 -0.20 7.48
CA CYS A 355 -10.45 1.11 7.85
C CYS A 355 -11.56 2.14 8.00
N HIS A 356 -12.50 2.16 7.04
CA HIS A 356 -13.68 3.03 7.10
C HIS A 356 -14.54 2.75 8.32
N ASP A 357 -14.91 1.49 8.55
CA ASP A 357 -15.81 1.08 9.62
C ASP A 357 -15.20 1.40 11.00
N LEU A 358 -13.91 1.10 11.18
CA LEU A 358 -13.20 1.36 12.43
C LEU A 358 -13.01 2.85 12.71
N GLN A 359 -12.65 3.66 11.69
CA GLN A 359 -12.46 5.10 11.86
C GLN A 359 -13.77 5.89 11.91
N SER A 360 -14.88 5.28 11.52
CA SER A 360 -16.23 5.84 11.66
C SER A 360 -16.90 5.45 12.98
N SER A 361 -16.27 4.58 13.78
CA SER A 361 -16.79 4.14 15.09
C SER A 361 -16.46 5.17 16.17
N ASP A 362 -17.43 5.45 17.05
CA ASP A 362 -17.23 6.31 18.22
C ASP A 362 -16.33 5.66 19.31
N ALA A 363 -16.23 4.33 19.30
CA ALA A 363 -15.46 3.55 20.26
C ALA A 363 -14.73 2.39 19.53
N PRO A 364 -13.63 2.70 18.81
CA PRO A 364 -12.88 1.67 18.07
C PRO A 364 -12.27 0.64 19.02
N ASP A 365 -12.40 -0.64 18.66
CA ASP A 365 -11.77 -1.75 19.39
C ASP A 365 -10.26 -1.72 19.19
N ALA A 366 -9.51 -1.86 20.28
CA ALA A 366 -8.04 -1.77 20.23
C ALA A 366 -7.39 -3.01 19.59
N GLU A 367 -8.04 -4.17 19.61
CA GLU A 367 -7.58 -5.39 18.95
C GLU A 367 -7.80 -5.27 17.44
N GLU A 368 -9.00 -4.83 17.02
CA GLU A 368 -9.31 -4.55 15.62
C GLU A 368 -8.39 -3.48 15.02
N GLN A 369 -8.03 -2.46 15.80
CA GLN A 369 -7.08 -1.43 15.38
C GLN A 369 -5.69 -2.03 15.12
N ARG A 370 -5.16 -2.90 16.00
CA ARG A 370 -3.86 -3.57 15.80
C ARG A 370 -3.89 -4.51 14.59
N GLU A 371 -4.98 -5.28 14.43
CA GLU A 371 -5.16 -6.15 13.27
C GLU A 371 -5.18 -5.33 11.96
N LEU A 372 -5.91 -4.21 11.92
CA LEU A 372 -5.92 -3.29 10.78
C LEU A 372 -4.52 -2.78 10.45
N GLU A 373 -3.73 -2.37 11.44
CA GLU A 373 -2.35 -1.89 11.26
C GLU A 373 -1.43 -2.98 10.70
N SER A 374 -1.55 -4.21 11.18
CA SER A 374 -0.81 -5.36 10.69
C SER A 374 -1.20 -5.70 9.23
N ARG A 375 -2.49 -5.78 8.93
CA ARG A 375 -2.98 -6.01 7.55
C ARG A 375 -2.55 -4.91 6.59
N ALA A 376 -2.64 -3.64 7.00
CA ALA A 376 -2.20 -2.52 6.17
C ALA A 376 -0.69 -2.58 5.88
N ALA A 377 0.13 -2.96 6.87
CA ALA A 377 1.56 -3.14 6.68
C ALA A 377 1.86 -4.28 5.69
N GLY A 378 1.23 -5.43 5.88
CA GLY A 378 1.41 -6.60 5.03
C GLY A 378 0.92 -6.40 3.61
N LEU A 379 -0.28 -5.85 3.42
CA LEU A 379 -0.85 -5.61 2.10
C LEU A 379 -0.13 -4.48 1.35
N LYS A 380 0.38 -3.45 2.04
CA LYS A 380 1.24 -2.45 1.40
C LYS A 380 2.50 -3.11 0.85
N ALA A 381 3.17 -3.96 1.61
CA ALA A 381 4.35 -4.68 1.15
C ALA A 381 4.03 -5.60 -0.03
N ALA A 382 2.96 -6.41 0.06
CA ALA A 382 2.55 -7.33 -0.99
C ALA A 382 2.19 -6.62 -2.30
N ASN A 383 1.39 -5.53 -2.24
CA ASN A 383 0.98 -4.76 -3.41
C ASN A 383 2.16 -4.05 -4.09
N THR A 384 3.06 -3.44 -3.32
CA THR A 384 4.19 -2.70 -3.90
C THR A 384 5.25 -3.61 -4.49
N TRP A 385 5.56 -4.77 -3.89
CA TRP A 385 6.41 -5.79 -4.51
C TRP A 385 5.75 -6.41 -5.74
N HIS A 386 4.43 -6.66 -5.69
CA HIS A 386 3.68 -7.11 -6.86
C HIS A 386 3.77 -6.10 -8.00
N ALA A 387 3.59 -4.81 -7.74
CA ALA A 387 3.69 -3.77 -8.75
C ALA A 387 5.08 -3.73 -9.39
N SER A 388 6.17 -3.80 -8.60
CA SER A 388 7.54 -3.85 -9.11
C SER A 388 7.75 -5.03 -10.06
N THR A 389 7.23 -6.21 -9.71
CA THR A 389 7.34 -7.42 -10.55
C THR A 389 6.43 -7.34 -11.79
N ALA A 390 5.17 -6.98 -11.61
CA ALA A 390 4.17 -6.99 -12.67
C ALA A 390 4.47 -5.95 -13.76
N ILE A 391 4.88 -4.74 -13.37
CA ILE A 391 5.23 -3.68 -14.31
C ILE A 391 6.51 -4.03 -15.07
N GLN A 392 7.51 -4.62 -14.40
CA GLN A 392 8.73 -5.08 -15.06
C GLN A 392 8.43 -6.17 -16.09
N GLU A 393 7.65 -7.19 -15.71
CA GLU A 393 7.26 -8.27 -16.63
C GLU A 393 6.40 -7.76 -17.79
N ALA A 394 5.47 -6.84 -17.54
CA ALA A 394 4.66 -6.20 -18.59
C ALA A 394 5.56 -5.45 -19.59
N ARG A 395 6.54 -4.68 -19.09
CA ARG A 395 7.51 -3.97 -19.94
C ARG A 395 8.31 -4.94 -20.81
N GLU A 396 8.80 -6.04 -20.25
CA GLU A 396 9.58 -7.04 -20.98
C GLU A 396 8.72 -7.83 -21.97
N ALA A 397 7.48 -8.14 -21.61
CA ALA A 397 6.52 -8.84 -22.48
C ALA A 397 6.18 -8.07 -23.76
N CYS A 398 6.38 -6.75 -23.77
CA CYS A 398 6.19 -5.88 -24.93
C CYS A 398 7.47 -5.69 -25.76
N GLY A 399 8.58 -6.33 -25.40
CA GLY A 399 9.86 -6.23 -26.12
C GLY A 399 10.38 -4.78 -26.20
N GLY A 400 10.86 -4.36 -27.37
CA GLY A 400 11.37 -3.01 -27.61
C GLY A 400 10.31 -1.92 -27.44
N ALA A 401 9.06 -2.18 -27.81
CA ALA A 401 7.95 -1.25 -27.61
C ALA A 401 7.72 -0.91 -26.14
N GLY A 402 7.88 -1.89 -25.23
CA GLY A 402 7.78 -1.67 -23.79
C GLY A 402 8.84 -0.74 -23.20
N TYR A 403 9.93 -0.47 -23.92
CA TYR A 403 11.00 0.43 -23.48
C TYR A 403 10.81 1.89 -23.93
N MET A 404 9.85 2.14 -24.83
CA MET A 404 9.55 3.49 -25.34
C MET A 404 8.69 4.27 -24.36
N ALA A 405 9.04 5.55 -24.16
CA ALA A 405 8.38 6.43 -23.17
C ALA A 405 6.88 6.59 -23.44
N ASP A 406 6.48 6.67 -24.71
CA ASP A 406 5.09 6.86 -25.15
C ASP A 406 4.15 5.68 -24.83
N ASN A 407 4.73 4.57 -24.36
CA ASN A 407 3.99 3.37 -23.95
C ASN A 407 3.85 3.21 -22.43
N ARG A 408 4.14 4.25 -21.64
CA ARG A 408 3.94 4.37 -20.18
C ARG A 408 4.75 3.39 -19.29
N LEU A 409 5.07 2.19 -19.75
CA LEU A 409 5.59 1.11 -18.90
C LEU A 409 6.85 1.48 -18.14
N ILE A 410 7.78 2.24 -18.75
CA ILE A 410 8.99 2.72 -18.08
C ILE A 410 8.68 3.78 -17.01
N ALA A 411 7.72 4.66 -17.28
CA ALA A 411 7.29 5.68 -16.30
C ALA A 411 6.61 5.01 -15.10
N LEU A 412 5.65 4.10 -15.32
CA LEU A 412 5.01 3.34 -14.25
C LEU A 412 6.03 2.59 -13.40
N ARG A 413 7.05 1.97 -14.01
CA ARG A 413 8.12 1.28 -13.30
C ARG A 413 8.94 2.24 -12.44
N ALA A 414 9.37 3.36 -13.00
CA ALA A 414 10.18 4.36 -12.31
C ALA A 414 9.42 4.98 -11.12
N ASP A 415 8.17 5.32 -11.33
CA ASP A 415 7.34 6.00 -10.34
C ASP A 415 6.93 5.08 -9.18
N THR A 416 6.71 3.79 -9.43
CA THR A 416 6.34 2.82 -8.38
C THR A 416 7.53 2.23 -7.63
N ASP A 417 8.76 2.40 -8.10
CA ASP A 417 9.94 1.80 -7.49
C ASP A 417 10.10 2.19 -6.01
N VAL A 418 9.94 3.49 -5.70
CA VAL A 418 10.05 4.01 -4.33
C VAL A 418 8.91 3.58 -3.41
N PHE A 419 7.81 3.03 -3.94
CA PHE A 419 6.68 2.58 -3.13
C PHE A 419 7.03 1.40 -2.21
N THR A 420 8.08 0.65 -2.53
CA THR A 420 8.63 -0.39 -1.65
C THR A 420 9.31 0.18 -0.40
N THR A 421 9.65 1.48 -0.40
CA THR A 421 10.47 2.17 0.60
C THR A 421 9.67 3.14 1.46
N PHE A 422 8.95 4.08 0.85
CA PHE A 422 8.21 5.10 1.60
C PHE A 422 6.91 4.55 2.22
N GLU A 423 6.30 5.28 3.16
CA GLU A 423 5.21 4.79 4.03
C GLU A 423 5.59 3.51 4.81
N GLY A 424 6.88 3.34 5.03
CA GLY A 424 7.52 2.21 5.69
C GLY A 424 8.18 1.25 4.69
N ASP A 425 9.46 0.94 4.94
CA ASP A 425 10.19 -0.08 4.20
C ASP A 425 9.49 -1.44 4.28
N ASN A 426 9.37 -2.14 3.17
CA ASN A 426 8.61 -3.38 3.09
C ASN A 426 9.12 -4.48 4.03
N HIS A 427 10.44 -4.62 4.22
CA HIS A 427 10.99 -5.62 5.14
C HIS A 427 10.66 -5.26 6.60
N VAL A 428 10.73 -3.96 6.95
CA VAL A 428 10.34 -3.47 8.28
C VAL A 428 8.85 -3.70 8.52
N LEU A 429 7.99 -3.40 7.53
CA LEU A 429 6.55 -3.65 7.63
C LEU A 429 6.21 -5.14 7.75
N THR A 430 6.92 -6.01 7.04
CA THR A 430 6.72 -7.46 7.14
C THR A 430 7.15 -7.99 8.53
N GLN A 431 8.19 -7.40 9.15
CA GLN A 431 8.54 -7.71 10.54
C GLN A 431 7.45 -7.25 11.53
N LEU A 432 6.77 -6.13 11.25
CA LEU A 432 5.64 -5.68 12.07
C LEU A 432 4.49 -6.70 12.04
N VAL A 433 4.17 -7.25 10.86
CA VAL A 433 3.18 -8.34 10.72
C VAL A 433 3.57 -9.55 11.56
N ALA A 434 4.81 -10.01 11.43
CA ALA A 434 5.30 -11.16 12.18
C ALA A 434 5.29 -10.93 13.69
N LYS A 435 5.61 -9.72 14.15
CA LYS A 435 5.54 -9.35 15.58
C LYS A 435 4.12 -9.53 16.13
N GLU A 436 3.11 -9.07 15.37
CA GLU A 436 1.71 -9.22 15.81
C GLU A 436 1.31 -10.70 15.86
N LEU A 437 1.65 -11.48 14.83
CA LEU A 437 1.40 -12.93 14.82
C LEU A 437 2.06 -13.67 15.99
N LEU A 438 3.30 -13.35 16.29
CA LEU A 438 4.03 -13.95 17.42
C LEU A 438 3.47 -13.50 18.77
N THR A 439 2.94 -12.29 18.88
CA THR A 439 2.30 -11.79 20.11
C THR A 439 0.99 -12.54 20.36
N ALA A 440 0.14 -12.67 19.35
CA ALA A 440 -1.08 -13.47 19.43
C ALA A 440 -0.77 -14.94 19.78
N TYR A 441 0.23 -15.53 19.11
CA TYR A 441 0.70 -16.89 19.40
C TYR A 441 1.21 -17.04 20.84
N ALA A 442 1.97 -16.06 21.37
CA ALA A 442 2.52 -16.09 22.73
C ALA A 442 1.43 -15.92 23.80
N ASP A 443 0.40 -15.14 23.55
CA ASP A 443 -0.74 -14.97 24.47
C ASP A 443 -1.56 -16.26 24.60
N ASP A 444 -1.75 -16.98 23.49
CA ASP A 444 -2.33 -18.33 23.52
C ASP A 444 -1.48 -19.33 24.34
N ILE A 445 -0.16 -19.25 24.23
CA ILE A 445 0.77 -20.14 24.97
C ILE A 445 0.86 -19.81 26.46
N LYS A 446 0.84 -18.55 26.83
CA LYS A 446 0.94 -18.12 28.26
C LYS A 446 -0.18 -18.68 29.12
N SER A 447 -1.32 -19.02 28.53
CA SER A 447 -2.45 -19.64 29.22
C SER A 447 -2.31 -21.16 29.40
N MET A 448 -1.30 -21.80 28.79
CA MET A 448 -1.11 -23.26 28.76
C MET A 448 -0.06 -23.73 29.77
N SER A 449 -0.37 -24.84 30.44
CA SER A 449 0.63 -25.56 31.24
C SER A 449 1.70 -26.22 30.33
N PRO A 450 2.91 -26.55 30.82
CA PRO A 450 3.94 -27.21 30.02
C PRO A 450 3.49 -28.54 29.37
N VAL A 451 2.54 -29.23 29.98
CA VAL A 451 1.97 -30.48 29.44
C VAL A 451 0.94 -30.20 28.33
N GLU A 452 0.15 -29.17 28.51
CA GLU A 452 -0.79 -28.67 27.47
C GLU A 452 -0.03 -28.10 26.28
N TRP A 453 1.10 -27.44 26.52
CA TRP A 453 1.99 -26.94 25.48
C TRP A 453 2.57 -28.06 24.62
N VAL A 454 3.01 -29.18 25.22
CA VAL A 454 3.52 -30.37 24.49
C VAL A 454 2.39 -31.04 23.71
N ARG A 455 1.17 -31.12 24.27
CA ARG A 455 -0.01 -31.63 23.56
C ARG A 455 -0.46 -30.70 22.44
N PHE A 456 -0.46 -29.42 22.68
CA PHE A 456 -0.76 -28.39 21.69
C PHE A 456 0.25 -28.48 20.52
N ALA A 457 1.55 -28.53 20.80
CA ALA A 457 2.59 -28.68 19.77
C ALA A 457 2.50 -30.02 19.01
N ALA A 458 1.95 -31.07 19.63
CA ALA A 458 1.73 -32.39 19.02
C ALA A 458 0.40 -32.49 18.25
N ASN A 459 -0.63 -31.72 18.65
CA ASN A 459 -1.97 -31.73 18.07
C ASN A 459 -2.26 -30.47 17.24
N PHE A 460 -1.25 -29.70 16.87
CA PHE A 460 -1.34 -28.38 16.21
C PHE A 460 -2.03 -28.43 14.81
N ALA A 461 -2.45 -29.60 14.38
CA ALA A 461 -3.18 -29.81 13.13
C ALA A 461 -4.70 -29.66 13.24
N GLY A 462 -5.26 -29.20 14.34
CA GLY A 462 -6.69 -29.46 14.50
C GLY A 462 -7.62 -28.49 15.18
N GLU A 463 -7.29 -27.32 15.69
CA GLU A 463 -8.34 -26.40 16.17
C GLU A 463 -7.78 -25.01 16.45
N ARG A 464 -8.04 -24.05 15.56
CA ARG A 464 -8.00 -22.63 15.90
C ARG A 464 -9.25 -21.91 15.43
N VAL A 465 -9.96 -21.38 16.39
CA VAL A 465 -11.01 -20.37 16.18
C VAL A 465 -10.36 -18.99 16.39
N LEU A 466 -9.78 -18.43 15.34
CA LEU A 466 -9.55 -16.97 15.27
C LEU A 466 -10.91 -16.28 15.14
N LYS A 467 -11.13 -15.16 15.83
CA LYS A 467 -12.38 -14.39 15.70
C LYS A 467 -12.58 -13.96 14.24
N ARG A 468 -13.68 -14.38 13.66
CA ARG A 468 -13.90 -14.47 12.21
C ARG A 468 -14.78 -13.36 11.69
N THR A 469 -14.40 -12.80 10.53
CA THR A 469 -15.22 -11.89 9.71
C THR A 469 -16.32 -12.63 8.93
N ALA A 470 -17.18 -11.90 8.21
CA ALA A 470 -18.20 -12.52 7.34
C ALA A 470 -17.57 -13.49 6.29
N ALA A 471 -16.35 -13.17 5.83
CA ALA A 471 -15.56 -14.06 4.97
C ALA A 471 -15.25 -15.41 5.63
N GLU A 472 -15.05 -15.44 6.93
CA GLU A 472 -14.70 -16.66 7.69
C GLU A 472 -15.85 -17.63 7.88
N THR A 473 -17.10 -17.15 7.95
CA THR A 473 -18.26 -18.04 7.97
C THR A 473 -18.39 -18.80 6.65
N ILE A 474 -18.12 -18.11 5.53
CA ILE A 474 -18.05 -18.70 4.19
C ILE A 474 -16.91 -19.72 4.13
N MET A 475 -15.74 -19.36 4.67
CA MET A 475 -14.56 -20.24 4.71
C MET A 475 -14.80 -21.51 5.50
N GLN A 476 -15.48 -21.44 6.67
CA GLN A 476 -15.81 -22.63 7.44
C GLN A 476 -16.70 -23.59 6.65
N THR A 477 -17.70 -23.06 5.94
CA THR A 477 -18.58 -23.87 5.07
C THR A 477 -17.78 -24.58 3.96
N ILE A 478 -16.77 -23.89 3.40
CA ILE A 478 -15.89 -24.45 2.34
C ILE A 478 -14.96 -25.52 2.90
N VAL A 479 -14.40 -25.30 4.10
CA VAL A 479 -13.52 -26.28 4.77
C VAL A 479 -14.31 -27.50 5.22
N ASP A 480 -15.52 -27.34 5.74
CA ASP A 480 -16.40 -28.44 6.18
C ASP A 480 -16.81 -29.33 4.99
N ALA A 481 -17.03 -28.74 3.80
CA ALA A 481 -17.31 -29.49 2.57
C ALA A 481 -16.12 -30.36 2.07
N ARG A 482 -14.89 -30.13 2.58
CA ARG A 482 -13.69 -30.90 2.24
C ARG A 482 -13.68 -32.30 2.87
N GLN A 483 -14.27 -32.49 4.04
CA GLN A 483 -14.17 -33.73 4.80
C GLN A 483 -14.72 -34.97 4.05
N ASP A 484 -15.41 -34.74 2.93
CA ASP A 484 -16.03 -35.79 2.12
C ASP A 484 -15.23 -36.25 0.89
N ASN A 485 -14.05 -35.68 0.51
CA ASN A 485 -13.36 -35.99 -0.74
C ASN A 485 -11.82 -36.03 -0.64
N GLU A 486 -11.23 -37.20 -0.44
CA GLU A 486 -9.76 -37.43 -0.44
C GLU A 486 -9.12 -37.67 -1.83
N GLU A 487 -9.77 -37.46 -2.97
CA GLU A 487 -9.25 -37.81 -4.29
C GLU A 487 -8.40 -36.75 -5.00
N GLU A 488 -7.56 -37.15 -5.98
CA GLU A 488 -6.56 -36.36 -6.72
C GLU A 488 -7.04 -35.07 -7.40
N GLY A 489 -8.35 -34.83 -7.48
CA GLY A 489 -8.94 -33.55 -7.91
C GLY A 489 -8.75 -32.37 -6.96
N SER A 490 -8.15 -32.61 -5.80
CA SER A 490 -8.12 -31.69 -4.68
C SER A 490 -7.31 -30.39 -4.88
N LEU A 491 -6.34 -30.31 -5.79
CA LEU A 491 -5.57 -29.08 -6.03
C LEU A 491 -6.42 -27.91 -6.55
N PHE A 492 -7.56 -28.22 -7.16
CA PHE A 492 -8.54 -27.25 -7.65
C PHE A 492 -9.74 -27.09 -6.70
N ASN A 493 -9.76 -27.86 -5.61
CA ASN A 493 -10.76 -27.71 -4.57
C ASN A 493 -10.39 -26.53 -3.67
N ARG A 494 -11.31 -25.61 -3.49
CA ARG A 494 -11.09 -24.36 -2.74
C ARG A 494 -10.73 -24.62 -1.28
N GLY A 495 -11.41 -25.57 -0.62
CA GLY A 495 -11.12 -25.97 0.75
C GLY A 495 -9.69 -26.52 0.89
N THR A 496 -9.23 -27.33 -0.08
CA THR A 496 -7.84 -27.83 -0.08
C THR A 496 -6.83 -26.70 -0.23
N GLN A 497 -7.06 -25.73 -1.14
CA GLN A 497 -6.18 -24.59 -1.33
C GLN A 497 -6.05 -23.77 -0.04
N VAL A 498 -7.17 -23.46 0.59
CA VAL A 498 -7.20 -22.71 1.86
C VAL A 498 -6.44 -23.45 2.94
N THR A 499 -6.71 -24.73 3.14
CA THR A 499 -6.00 -25.53 4.16
C THR A 499 -4.48 -25.59 3.90
N MET A 500 -4.05 -25.67 2.63
CA MET A 500 -2.62 -25.64 2.33
C MET A 500 -1.95 -24.32 2.74
N PHE A 501 -2.66 -23.19 2.64
CA PHE A 501 -2.17 -21.89 3.07
C PHE A 501 -2.18 -21.79 4.61
N GLU A 502 -3.22 -22.27 5.27
CA GLU A 502 -3.32 -22.34 6.74
C GLU A 502 -2.21 -23.21 7.32
N ASP A 503 -2.05 -24.45 6.84
CA ASP A 503 -1.00 -25.38 7.27
C ASP A 503 0.40 -24.77 7.14
N ARG A 504 0.67 -24.05 6.02
CA ARG A 504 1.95 -23.36 5.81
C ARG A 504 2.18 -22.26 6.83
N GLU A 505 1.20 -21.39 7.03
CA GLU A 505 1.28 -20.29 7.99
C GLU A 505 1.51 -20.83 9.42
N GLU A 506 0.68 -21.74 9.87
CA GLU A 506 0.76 -22.32 11.21
C GLU A 506 2.13 -22.98 11.48
N TYR A 507 2.60 -23.79 10.53
CA TYR A 507 3.90 -24.42 10.66
C TYR A 507 5.04 -23.40 10.76
N LEU A 508 5.01 -22.37 9.92
CA LEU A 508 6.06 -21.34 9.90
C LEU A 508 6.06 -20.52 11.18
N ILE A 509 4.90 -20.09 11.69
CA ILE A 509 4.78 -19.36 12.96
C ILE A 509 5.31 -20.23 14.11
N ALA A 510 4.88 -21.49 14.21
CA ALA A 510 5.36 -22.41 15.23
C ALA A 510 6.87 -22.67 15.13
N SER A 511 7.41 -22.73 13.92
CA SER A 511 8.85 -22.88 13.68
C SER A 511 9.65 -21.68 14.19
N VAL A 512 9.18 -20.45 13.87
CA VAL A 512 9.80 -19.20 14.34
C VAL A 512 9.77 -19.14 15.86
N ALA A 513 8.62 -19.41 16.50
CA ALA A 513 8.46 -19.36 17.95
C ALA A 513 9.43 -20.33 18.66
N ARG A 514 9.54 -21.59 18.16
CA ARG A 514 10.49 -22.58 18.69
C ARG A 514 11.95 -22.14 18.54
N ARG A 515 12.33 -21.55 17.40
CA ARG A 515 13.68 -21.04 17.15
C ARG A 515 14.03 -19.89 18.09
N LEU A 516 13.12 -18.93 18.24
CA LEU A 516 13.28 -17.80 19.17
C LEU A 516 13.44 -18.29 20.62
N GLN A 517 12.60 -19.24 21.06
CA GLN A 517 12.69 -19.81 22.40
C GLN A 517 14.02 -20.55 22.64
N ALA A 518 14.53 -21.27 21.64
CA ALA A 518 15.82 -21.95 21.75
C ALA A 518 16.97 -20.94 21.86
N LYS A 519 16.99 -19.93 20.96
CA LYS A 519 18.04 -18.93 20.86
C LYS A 519 18.06 -17.96 22.06
N SER A 520 16.92 -17.57 22.61
CA SER A 520 16.83 -16.68 23.77
C SER A 520 17.46 -17.24 25.06
N LYS A 521 17.80 -18.54 25.09
CA LYS A 521 18.54 -19.15 26.19
C LYS A 521 20.06 -18.94 26.12
N GLU A 522 20.56 -18.63 24.91
CA GLU A 522 22.00 -18.60 24.61
C GLU A 522 22.51 -17.18 24.30
N MET A 523 21.62 -16.26 23.91
CA MET A 523 21.97 -14.93 23.43
C MET A 523 20.92 -13.88 23.83
N SER A 524 21.23 -12.59 23.64
CA SER A 524 20.29 -11.50 23.90
C SER A 524 19.03 -11.58 23.01
N ALA A 525 17.95 -10.94 23.44
CA ALA A 525 16.71 -10.90 22.65
C ALA A 525 16.92 -10.33 21.24
N PHE A 526 17.77 -9.31 21.12
CA PHE A 526 18.13 -8.72 19.81
C PHE A 526 18.86 -9.73 18.92
N GLU A 527 19.91 -10.40 19.44
CA GLU A 527 20.67 -11.39 18.68
C GLU A 527 19.81 -12.59 18.29
N ALA A 528 18.96 -13.08 19.22
CA ALA A 528 18.03 -14.16 18.96
C ALA A 528 17.08 -13.82 17.81
N PHE A 529 16.44 -12.64 17.87
CA PHE A 529 15.55 -12.18 16.79
C PHE A 529 16.30 -11.99 15.46
N ASN A 530 17.45 -11.31 15.49
CA ASN A 530 18.27 -11.07 14.29
C ASN A 530 18.71 -12.38 13.61
N SER A 531 18.94 -13.45 14.38
CA SER A 531 19.37 -14.75 13.84
C SER A 531 18.29 -15.57 13.16
N VAL A 532 17.01 -15.14 13.22
CA VAL A 532 15.84 -15.85 12.64
C VAL A 532 14.96 -14.95 11.77
N GLN A 533 15.44 -13.77 11.38
CA GLN A 533 14.64 -12.80 10.62
C GLN A 533 14.13 -13.34 9.28
N ASP A 534 14.90 -14.17 8.59
CA ASP A 534 14.49 -14.84 7.36
C ASP A 534 13.25 -15.71 7.56
N HIS A 535 13.20 -16.49 8.64
CA HIS A 535 12.04 -17.30 9.01
C HIS A 535 10.85 -16.41 9.44
N VAL A 536 11.12 -15.30 10.13
CA VAL A 536 10.12 -14.29 10.53
C VAL A 536 9.43 -13.71 9.30
N LEU A 537 10.21 -13.28 8.29
CA LEU A 537 9.68 -12.73 7.05
C LEU A 537 8.89 -13.77 6.25
N HIS A 538 9.34 -15.03 6.24
CA HIS A 538 8.63 -16.11 5.55
C HIS A 538 7.28 -16.42 6.19
N ALA A 539 7.21 -16.45 7.53
CA ALA A 539 5.95 -16.63 8.24
C ALA A 539 4.95 -15.49 7.98
N ALA A 540 5.43 -14.23 8.01
CA ALA A 540 4.60 -13.07 7.68
C ALA A 540 4.10 -13.13 6.23
N LYS A 541 4.95 -13.53 5.26
CA LYS A 541 4.53 -13.70 3.86
C LYS A 541 3.42 -14.75 3.75
N ALA A 542 3.57 -15.89 4.44
CA ALA A 542 2.56 -16.95 4.42
C ALA A 542 1.21 -16.47 4.97
N HIS A 543 1.21 -15.69 6.05
CA HIS A 543 0.01 -15.05 6.59
C HIS A 543 -0.65 -14.12 5.58
N ILE A 544 0.14 -13.22 4.96
CA ILE A 544 -0.39 -12.27 3.98
C ILE A 544 -1.00 -13.02 2.78
N ASP A 545 -0.31 -14.05 2.26
CA ASP A 545 -0.82 -14.87 1.15
C ASP A 545 -2.16 -15.53 1.51
N ARG A 546 -2.33 -16.03 2.76
CA ARG A 546 -3.60 -16.59 3.24
C ARG A 546 -4.70 -15.54 3.30
N VAL A 547 -4.43 -14.38 3.91
CA VAL A 547 -5.40 -13.27 3.99
C VAL A 547 -5.87 -12.85 2.59
N VAL A 548 -4.96 -12.79 1.63
CA VAL A 548 -5.28 -12.45 0.24
C VAL A 548 -6.14 -13.53 -0.42
N LEU A 549 -5.86 -14.81 -0.19
CA LEU A 549 -6.68 -15.90 -0.72
C LEU A 549 -8.10 -15.87 -0.13
N GLU A 550 -8.23 -15.68 1.17
CA GLU A 550 -9.53 -15.59 1.85
C GLU A 550 -10.37 -14.44 1.31
N ALA A 551 -9.77 -13.26 1.15
CA ALA A 551 -10.46 -12.10 0.58
C ALA A 551 -10.90 -12.37 -0.88
N PHE A 552 -10.10 -13.10 -1.66
CA PHE A 552 -10.48 -13.47 -3.02
C PHE A 552 -11.66 -14.44 -3.04
N VAL A 553 -11.64 -15.45 -2.18
CA VAL A 553 -12.74 -16.43 -2.06
C VAL A 553 -14.05 -15.71 -1.68
N ALA A 554 -14.01 -14.83 -0.69
CA ALA A 554 -15.17 -14.01 -0.32
C ALA A 554 -15.65 -13.11 -1.48
N GLY A 555 -14.72 -12.58 -2.27
CA GLY A 555 -15.03 -11.81 -3.48
C GLY A 555 -15.75 -12.62 -4.56
N ILE A 556 -15.39 -13.88 -4.74
CA ILE A 556 -16.10 -14.78 -5.67
C ILE A 556 -17.53 -15.04 -5.22
N GLU A 557 -17.72 -15.38 -3.93
CA GLU A 557 -19.04 -15.67 -3.36
C GLU A 557 -19.99 -14.45 -3.44
N SER A 558 -19.42 -13.24 -3.41
CA SER A 558 -20.19 -12.00 -3.56
C SER A 558 -20.50 -11.62 -5.03
N CYS A 559 -19.98 -12.37 -6.01
CA CYS A 559 -20.20 -12.10 -7.42
C CYS A 559 -21.64 -12.40 -7.83
N ALA A 560 -22.37 -11.40 -8.31
CA ALA A 560 -23.78 -11.51 -8.66
C ALA A 560 -24.09 -12.26 -9.98
N ASN A 561 -23.07 -12.73 -10.69
CA ASN A 561 -23.20 -13.40 -11.99
C ASN A 561 -22.41 -14.70 -12.01
N ASP A 562 -23.08 -15.82 -12.30
CA ASP A 562 -22.50 -17.16 -12.23
C ASP A 562 -21.34 -17.34 -13.22
N GLU A 563 -21.45 -16.86 -14.47
CA GLU A 563 -20.40 -16.98 -15.49
C GLU A 563 -19.15 -16.18 -15.11
N ALA A 564 -19.32 -14.96 -14.58
CA ALA A 564 -18.21 -14.17 -14.04
C ALA A 564 -17.62 -14.85 -12.78
N GLY A 565 -18.43 -15.46 -11.95
CA GLY A 565 -18.01 -16.25 -10.79
C GLY A 565 -17.15 -17.45 -11.19
N GLU A 566 -17.52 -18.18 -12.26
CA GLU A 566 -16.71 -19.28 -12.82
C GLU A 566 -15.36 -18.78 -13.33
N VAL A 567 -15.33 -17.65 -14.05
CA VAL A 567 -14.06 -17.04 -14.49
C VAL A 567 -13.19 -16.62 -13.31
N LEU A 568 -13.77 -15.97 -12.28
CA LEU A 568 -13.06 -15.64 -11.05
C LEU A 568 -12.54 -16.88 -10.34
N GLY A 569 -13.29 -18.01 -10.38
CA GLY A 569 -12.85 -19.30 -9.86
C GLY A 569 -11.56 -19.80 -10.53
N LEU A 570 -11.48 -19.72 -11.87
CA LEU A 570 -10.27 -20.08 -12.62
C LEU A 570 -9.08 -19.17 -12.28
N VAL A 571 -9.34 -17.87 -12.13
CA VAL A 571 -8.33 -16.87 -11.75
C VAL A 571 -7.82 -17.13 -10.33
N CYS A 572 -8.71 -17.46 -9.39
CA CYS A 572 -8.35 -17.77 -8.01
C CYS A 572 -7.53 -19.08 -7.92
N ASP A 573 -7.90 -20.12 -8.70
CA ASP A 573 -7.08 -21.33 -8.80
C ASP A 573 -5.66 -21.02 -9.28
N LEU A 574 -5.55 -20.17 -10.31
CA LEU A 574 -4.24 -19.76 -10.82
C LEU A 574 -3.42 -19.01 -9.77
N TYR A 575 -4.06 -18.12 -9.01
CA TYR A 575 -3.41 -17.42 -7.89
C TYR A 575 -2.90 -18.40 -6.84
N ALA A 576 -3.78 -19.28 -6.34
CA ALA A 576 -3.43 -20.23 -5.29
C ALA A 576 -2.30 -21.19 -5.73
N LEU A 577 -2.41 -21.76 -6.93
CA LEU A 577 -1.38 -22.66 -7.46
C LEU A 577 -0.04 -21.96 -7.68
N THR A 578 -0.05 -20.67 -8.10
CA THR A 578 1.17 -19.89 -8.27
C THR A 578 1.88 -19.66 -6.94
N VAL A 579 1.16 -19.30 -5.88
CA VAL A 579 1.72 -19.15 -4.54
C VAL A 579 2.27 -20.47 -4.01
N ILE A 580 1.58 -21.59 -4.25
CA ILE A 580 2.07 -22.93 -3.89
C ILE A 580 3.33 -23.26 -4.70
N GLU A 581 3.40 -22.90 -5.99
CA GLU A 581 4.58 -23.12 -6.83
C GLU A 581 5.80 -22.31 -6.36
N GLU A 582 5.60 -21.06 -5.91
CA GLU A 582 6.67 -20.24 -5.35
C GLU A 582 7.34 -20.89 -4.13
N ASP A 583 6.55 -21.51 -3.24
CA ASP A 583 7.03 -22.19 -2.03
C ASP A 583 7.06 -23.74 -2.18
N LYS A 584 7.07 -24.26 -3.40
CA LYS A 584 6.98 -25.70 -3.70
C LYS A 584 8.04 -26.53 -2.98
N ALA A 585 9.28 -26.02 -2.87
CA ALA A 585 10.35 -26.68 -2.15
C ALA A 585 10.00 -26.89 -0.68
N TRP A 586 9.48 -25.86 -0.02
CA TRP A 586 9.04 -25.90 1.36
C TRP A 586 7.93 -26.96 1.56
N TYR A 587 6.89 -26.95 0.71
CA TYR A 587 5.80 -27.94 0.79
C TYR A 587 6.30 -29.39 0.65
N VAL A 588 7.28 -29.63 -0.23
CA VAL A 588 7.87 -30.98 -0.43
C VAL A 588 8.77 -31.37 0.76
N GLU A 589 9.63 -30.47 1.23
CA GLU A 589 10.53 -30.71 2.38
C GLU A 589 9.75 -31.07 3.65
N HIS A 590 8.62 -30.42 3.86
CA HIS A 590 7.78 -30.62 5.04
C HIS A 590 6.65 -31.64 4.83
N ARG A 591 6.64 -32.33 3.68
CA ARG A 591 5.71 -33.43 3.32
C ARG A 591 4.24 -33.03 3.21
N PHE A 592 3.95 -31.75 2.99
CA PHE A 592 2.60 -31.26 2.64
C PHE A 592 2.26 -31.55 1.17
N LEU A 593 3.27 -31.75 0.30
CA LEU A 593 3.12 -32.19 -1.09
C LEU A 593 4.02 -33.40 -1.38
N SER A 594 3.46 -34.41 -2.04
CA SER A 594 4.26 -35.45 -2.69
C SER A 594 4.94 -34.89 -3.95
N ASN A 595 6.00 -35.57 -4.41
CA ASN A 595 6.66 -35.23 -5.68
C ASN A 595 5.72 -35.20 -6.88
N GLU A 596 4.72 -36.09 -6.89
CA GLU A 596 3.72 -36.16 -7.97
C GLU A 596 2.76 -34.97 -7.91
N ARG A 597 2.25 -34.63 -6.74
CA ARG A 597 1.41 -33.45 -6.55
C ARG A 597 2.17 -32.15 -6.84
N ALA A 598 3.44 -32.06 -6.49
CA ALA A 598 4.29 -30.91 -6.83
C ALA A 598 4.44 -30.71 -8.36
N LYS A 599 4.54 -31.81 -9.13
CA LYS A 599 4.49 -31.75 -10.60
C LYS A 599 3.09 -31.40 -11.11
N ALA A 600 2.04 -31.87 -10.44
CA ALA A 600 0.65 -31.55 -10.78
C ALA A 600 0.34 -30.07 -10.60
N VAL A 601 0.92 -29.38 -9.60
CA VAL A 601 0.81 -27.91 -9.44
C VAL A 601 1.28 -27.18 -10.71
N THR A 602 2.47 -27.51 -11.22
CA THR A 602 3.00 -26.89 -12.46
C THR A 602 2.11 -27.19 -13.67
N ARG A 603 1.60 -28.43 -13.82
CA ARG A 603 0.63 -28.77 -14.88
C ARG A 603 -0.66 -27.97 -14.71
N GLY A 604 -1.19 -27.89 -13.50
CA GLY A 604 -2.40 -27.14 -13.18
C GLY A 604 -2.32 -25.66 -13.54
N ILE A 605 -1.17 -25.01 -13.28
CA ILE A 605 -0.94 -23.62 -13.71
C ILE A 605 -0.99 -23.51 -15.24
N ASN A 606 -0.33 -24.43 -15.96
CA ASN A 606 -0.36 -24.45 -17.43
C ASN A 606 -1.79 -24.61 -17.97
N ASP A 607 -2.58 -25.48 -17.36
CA ASP A 607 -3.96 -25.72 -17.77
C ASP A 607 -4.86 -24.51 -17.46
N ARG A 608 -4.69 -23.86 -16.31
CA ARG A 608 -5.41 -22.62 -16.00
C ARG A 608 -5.04 -21.49 -16.95
N CYS A 609 -3.77 -21.35 -17.35
CA CYS A 609 -3.36 -20.40 -18.37
C CYS A 609 -4.08 -20.64 -19.71
N ARG A 610 -4.16 -21.91 -20.16
CA ARG A 610 -4.89 -22.24 -21.40
C ARG A 610 -6.39 -21.96 -21.30
N LEU A 611 -7.02 -22.30 -20.18
CA LEU A 611 -8.44 -22.03 -19.94
C LEU A 611 -8.75 -20.54 -19.87
N LEU A 612 -7.85 -19.72 -19.33
CA LEU A 612 -7.99 -18.28 -19.24
C LEU A 612 -7.65 -17.54 -20.55
N ARG A 613 -6.97 -18.20 -21.50
CA ARG A 613 -6.58 -17.55 -22.77
C ARG A 613 -7.75 -16.89 -23.52
N PRO A 614 -8.94 -17.53 -23.68
CA PRO A 614 -10.09 -16.89 -24.33
C PRO A 614 -10.58 -15.65 -23.58
N TYR A 615 -10.38 -15.56 -22.28
CA TYR A 615 -10.81 -14.46 -21.43
C TYR A 615 -9.75 -13.36 -21.25
N ALA A 616 -8.57 -13.47 -21.92
CA ALA A 616 -7.46 -12.52 -21.72
C ALA A 616 -7.89 -11.04 -21.79
N LYS A 617 -8.66 -10.66 -22.83
CA LYS A 617 -9.20 -9.31 -22.97
C LYS A 617 -10.25 -9.00 -21.90
N THR A 618 -11.14 -9.94 -21.61
CA THR A 618 -12.22 -9.79 -20.61
C THR A 618 -11.66 -9.52 -19.21
N LEU A 619 -10.57 -10.22 -18.84
CA LEU A 619 -9.90 -10.04 -17.56
C LEU A 619 -9.33 -8.62 -17.39
N VAL A 620 -8.66 -8.09 -18.40
CA VAL A 620 -8.11 -6.74 -18.32
C VAL A 620 -9.16 -5.64 -18.52
N ASP A 621 -10.23 -5.90 -19.28
CA ASP A 621 -11.41 -5.02 -19.34
C ASP A 621 -12.09 -4.93 -17.95
N GLY A 622 -12.07 -6.02 -17.18
CA GLY A 622 -12.51 -6.07 -15.78
C GLY A 622 -11.76 -5.11 -14.83
N PHE A 623 -10.55 -4.69 -15.16
CA PHE A 623 -9.83 -3.67 -14.40
C PHE A 623 -10.47 -2.26 -14.51
N GLY A 624 -11.30 -2.06 -15.52
CA GLY A 624 -12.04 -0.81 -15.70
C GLY A 624 -11.17 0.41 -16.00
N ILE A 625 -10.06 0.22 -16.71
CA ILE A 625 -9.14 1.31 -17.05
C ILE A 625 -9.68 2.06 -18.28
N PRO A 626 -9.97 3.38 -18.19
CA PRO A 626 -10.38 4.20 -19.30
C PRO A 626 -9.34 4.17 -20.44
N GLU A 627 -9.80 4.26 -21.69
CA GLU A 627 -8.92 4.26 -22.85
C GLU A 627 -7.92 5.42 -22.83
N SER A 628 -8.39 6.62 -22.47
CA SER A 628 -7.55 7.82 -22.30
C SER A 628 -6.40 7.63 -21.32
N LEU A 629 -6.59 6.81 -20.29
CA LEU A 629 -5.56 6.50 -19.27
C LEU A 629 -4.64 5.34 -19.68
N ARG A 630 -5.00 4.55 -20.67
CA ARG A 630 -4.11 3.52 -21.23
C ARG A 630 -2.94 4.16 -21.95
N HIS A 631 -3.22 5.06 -22.87
CA HIS A 631 -2.31 5.91 -23.64
C HIS A 631 -0.96 5.25 -23.96
N ALA A 632 -1.00 4.16 -24.73
CA ALA A 632 0.17 3.45 -25.20
C ALA A 632 0.13 3.39 -26.74
N GLU A 633 1.03 4.11 -27.41
CA GLU A 633 1.03 4.25 -28.88
C GLU A 633 1.20 2.90 -29.58
N MET A 634 1.91 1.95 -28.98
CA MET A 634 2.07 0.60 -29.51
C MET A 634 0.77 -0.18 -29.68
N LEU A 635 -0.33 0.25 -29.05
CA LEU A 635 -1.67 -0.33 -29.24
C LEU A 635 -2.38 0.21 -30.49
N HIS A 636 -1.85 1.28 -31.10
CA HIS A 636 -2.39 1.97 -32.26
C HIS A 636 -1.28 2.19 -33.32
N PRO A 637 -0.69 1.10 -33.85
CA PRO A 637 0.45 1.21 -34.77
C PRO A 637 0.14 2.01 -36.04
N GLU A 638 -1.14 2.13 -36.42
CA GLU A 638 -1.61 2.96 -37.52
C GLU A 638 -1.41 4.46 -37.29
N ASN A 639 -1.26 4.91 -36.04
CA ASN A 639 -1.06 6.31 -35.67
C ASN A 639 0.42 6.69 -35.55
N LEU A 640 1.33 5.72 -35.61
CA LEU A 640 2.77 6.00 -35.51
C LEU A 640 3.24 6.81 -36.73
N PRO A 641 4.08 7.84 -36.52
CA PRO A 641 4.66 8.62 -37.61
C PRO A 641 5.39 7.70 -38.60
N GLN A 642 5.07 7.82 -39.86
CA GLN A 642 5.87 7.17 -40.89
C GLN A 642 7.21 7.89 -41.02
N PRO A 643 8.34 7.16 -41.22
CA PRO A 643 9.61 7.80 -41.49
C PRO A 643 9.45 8.73 -42.72
N ASP A 644 9.94 9.96 -42.61
CA ASP A 644 10.05 10.82 -43.76
C ASP A 644 10.84 10.04 -44.82
N GLY A 645 10.27 9.96 -46.04
CA GLY A 645 10.99 9.34 -47.15
C GLY A 645 12.34 10.05 -47.34
N PRO A 646 13.33 9.39 -48.00
CA PRO A 646 14.61 10.03 -48.24
C PRO A 646 14.37 11.38 -48.87
N THR A 647 14.78 12.45 -48.21
CA THR A 647 14.85 13.78 -48.82
C THR A 647 15.77 13.65 -50.02
N GLU A 648 15.23 13.79 -51.24
CA GLU A 648 15.97 13.83 -52.50
C GLU A 648 17.03 14.92 -52.51
#